data_4abc944d4605fc4283f5fd9a73208286
#
_entry.id   4abc944d4605fc4283f5fd9a73208286
#
_cell.length_a   1.000
_cell.length_b   1.000
_cell.length_c   1.000
_cell.angle_alpha   90.00
_cell.angle_beta   90.00
_cell.angle_gamma   90.00
#
_symmetry.space_group_name_H-M   'P 1'
#
loop_
_entity.id
_entity.type
_entity.pdbx_description
1 polymer ?
#
loop_
_entity_poly.entity_id
_entity_poly.type
_entity_poly.pdbx_seq_one_letter_code
_entity_poly.pdbx_strand_id
1 'polypeptide(L)'
;TMNISYNWLKRYLKTDLSAEEMATILTDIGLEVESFEKIESIRGGLAGVVVGEVLTCTDHPDSDHLHLTTVDVGGEAPLQIVCGAPNCRQGLKVLCATVGAVLYPNGGEEEFKIKRSKIRGVESLGMLCAEDELGIGASHEGIMELPADAKVGQPAWEYLKLEDDYVIGIGLTPXXXXNRIDAASHIGVARDLAAYLKSQGKPVELQWPDVSAFAVDNHDLKIDVQVENSEAAPRYAGVTVKNCKIGPSPEWMQNCLRTAGITPKNNLVDITNFVLFELGQPLHAFDAAKFDGGRIVVRTCEEGTPFITLDGVERKLTANDLMICSAAKPMCIAGVYGGLDSGVSDTTTDVFIESAYFNPVWVRKTAKRFGLNTDSSFRFERGVDPDIQVYALKRAALLMKELAGGEIASEITDICSAPIEKFKVELDIKHVNSLIGKEIPADTIRTILGALDIKIEAEEGDLWRVAVPPYRVDVTREADLVEEILRIYGYNNIPVPSHVNSALSYAPKPDRNKLMNLAADFLTANGFTEIMSNSLTKAAYYEGLTSYKPEHCVKILNPLSNDLNVMRQTLLFNMLEAVQLNTNHRNGDLKLYEFGNCYFYDATAATPEEPLKAYSEQFRLAIAVTGIAAPLSWNRKPEQASFFTLRAIAEKLLRRFGLDLYTLKSESLRSDLYGDALSFSLNDKARELVQMGVVSSKLRKAFDLKQDVYYLEMDFGALIKATRKNKVTAKELSKFPEVKRDLALLIDKEVTFSALRDIAFAAERKLLKRVSLFDVYEGDKLPEGKKSYALSFVLEDKTQTLTDKMIEQAMANLTAQFERKAGAQVRA
;
A
#
# COMPACT_ATOMS: atom_id res chain seq x y z
N THR A 1 -11.46 5.72 -5.04
CA THR A 1 -11.88 7.02 -5.57
C THR A 1 -13.36 7.22 -5.27
N MET A 2 -13.73 8.41 -4.80
CA MET A 2 -15.12 8.82 -4.59
C MET A 2 -15.52 9.76 -5.70
N ASN A 3 -16.54 9.41 -6.48
CA ASN A 3 -17.02 10.27 -7.57
C ASN A 3 -18.05 11.25 -7.04
N ILE A 4 -17.79 12.51 -7.22
CA ILE A 4 -18.65 13.61 -6.79
C ILE A 4 -19.22 14.30 -8.02
N SER A 5 -20.55 14.49 -8.02
CA SER A 5 -21.23 15.26 -9.05
C SER A 5 -21.22 16.75 -8.65
N TYR A 6 -20.73 17.59 -9.54
CA TYR A 6 -20.72 19.04 -9.34
C TYR A 6 -22.16 19.57 -9.13
N ASN A 7 -23.12 19.15 -9.96
CA ASN A 7 -24.52 19.59 -9.85
C ASN A 7 -25.15 19.09 -8.56
N TRP A 8 -24.86 17.86 -8.15
CA TRP A 8 -25.36 17.29 -6.89
C TRP A 8 -24.80 18.07 -5.70
N LEU A 9 -23.48 18.34 -5.73
CA LEU A 9 -22.80 19.06 -4.65
C LEU A 9 -23.42 20.45 -4.44
N LYS A 10 -23.78 21.14 -5.53
CA LYS A 10 -24.38 22.47 -5.45
C LYS A 10 -25.77 22.50 -4.80
N ARG A 11 -26.40 21.35 -4.62
CA ARG A 11 -27.65 21.29 -3.84
C ARG A 11 -27.43 21.64 -2.38
N TYR A 12 -26.23 21.38 -1.88
CA TYR A 12 -25.89 21.59 -0.47
C TYR A 12 -25.04 22.83 -0.25
N LEU A 13 -24.46 23.37 -1.28
CA LEU A 13 -23.52 24.47 -1.19
C LEU A 13 -23.82 25.48 -2.32
N LYS A 14 -24.49 26.58 -1.95
CA LYS A 14 -24.77 27.63 -2.93
C LYS A 14 -23.53 28.46 -3.15
N THR A 15 -22.91 28.31 -4.30
CA THR A 15 -21.65 28.97 -4.62
C THR A 15 -21.57 29.28 -6.11
N ASP A 16 -20.81 30.31 -6.42
CA ASP A 16 -20.55 30.72 -7.82
C ASP A 16 -19.30 30.05 -8.38
N LEU A 17 -18.64 29.16 -7.61
CA LEU A 17 -17.44 28.47 -8.07
C LEU A 17 -17.76 27.62 -9.29
N SER A 18 -16.91 27.70 -10.30
CA SER A 18 -16.96 26.75 -11.42
C SER A 18 -16.51 25.37 -10.95
N ALA A 19 -16.79 24.34 -11.75
CA ALA A 19 -16.34 22.99 -11.42
C ALA A 19 -14.81 22.92 -11.36
N GLU A 20 -14.12 23.64 -12.23
CA GLU A 20 -12.66 23.69 -12.30
C GLU A 20 -12.08 24.35 -11.04
N GLU A 21 -12.66 25.47 -10.61
CA GLU A 21 -12.25 26.15 -9.38
C GLU A 21 -12.47 25.26 -8.16
N MET A 22 -13.60 24.57 -8.13
CA MET A 22 -13.94 23.65 -7.03
C MET A 22 -12.94 22.51 -6.95
N ALA A 23 -12.58 21.92 -8.10
CA ALA A 23 -11.58 20.83 -8.15
C ALA A 23 -10.22 21.29 -7.64
N THR A 24 -9.81 22.51 -8.00
CA THR A 24 -8.55 23.08 -7.53
C THR A 24 -8.57 23.26 -6.01
N ILE A 25 -9.64 23.83 -5.47
CA ILE A 25 -9.78 24.05 -4.03
C ILE A 25 -9.76 22.71 -3.28
N LEU A 26 -10.48 21.72 -3.78
CA LEU A 26 -10.52 20.40 -3.11
C LEU A 26 -9.12 19.81 -3.01
N THR A 27 -8.34 19.87 -4.09
CA THR A 27 -6.95 19.40 -4.07
C THR A 27 -6.13 20.19 -3.03
N ASP A 28 -6.27 21.49 -3.02
CA ASP A 28 -5.51 22.36 -2.11
C ASP A 28 -5.81 22.09 -0.64
N ILE A 29 -7.04 21.69 -0.32
CA ILE A 29 -7.42 21.40 1.08
C ILE A 29 -7.27 19.92 1.46
N GLY A 30 -6.62 19.13 0.58
CA GLY A 30 -6.27 17.75 0.90
C GLY A 30 -7.20 16.67 0.36
N LEU A 31 -8.23 17.05 -0.39
CA LEU A 31 -9.09 16.08 -1.10
C LEU A 31 -8.65 16.05 -2.56
N GLU A 32 -7.58 15.30 -2.83
CA GLU A 32 -6.92 15.28 -4.14
C GLU A 32 -7.86 14.83 -5.25
N VAL A 33 -8.02 15.68 -6.25
CA VAL A 33 -8.82 15.36 -7.43
C VAL A 33 -7.95 14.56 -8.40
N GLU A 34 -8.26 13.27 -8.54
CA GLU A 34 -7.52 12.33 -9.39
C GLU A 34 -8.08 12.29 -10.81
N SER A 35 -9.35 12.65 -10.97
CA SER A 35 -9.97 12.69 -12.28
C SER A 35 -11.01 13.81 -12.32
N PHE A 36 -11.19 14.38 -13.50
CA PHE A 36 -12.13 15.47 -13.72
C PHE A 36 -12.69 15.34 -15.13
N GLU A 37 -13.98 15.04 -15.23
CA GLU A 37 -14.61 14.77 -16.52
C GLU A 37 -15.93 15.52 -16.66
N LYS A 38 -16.14 16.11 -17.81
CA LYS A 38 -17.43 16.71 -18.16
C LYS A 38 -18.34 15.61 -18.68
N ILE A 39 -19.56 15.56 -18.16
CA ILE A 39 -20.58 14.62 -18.62
C ILE A 39 -21.67 15.44 -19.30
N GLU A 40 -21.87 15.22 -20.60
CA GLU A 40 -22.96 15.84 -21.34
C GLU A 40 -24.24 15.05 -21.11
N SER A 41 -25.35 15.77 -20.85
CA SER A 41 -26.66 15.12 -20.68
C SER A 41 -27.01 14.28 -21.89
N ILE A 42 -26.69 14.81 -23.08
CA ILE A 42 -26.85 14.09 -24.35
C ILE A 42 -25.52 14.23 -25.08
N ARG A 43 -25.03 13.13 -25.56
CA ARG A 43 -23.73 13.10 -26.23
C ARG A 43 -23.72 14.07 -27.40
N GLY A 44 -22.72 14.91 -27.45
CA GLY A 44 -22.61 15.98 -28.47
C GLY A 44 -23.40 17.23 -28.16
N GLY A 45 -24.21 17.22 -27.09
CA GLY A 45 -24.95 18.40 -26.62
C GLY A 45 -26.01 18.95 -27.57
N LEU A 46 -26.41 18.18 -28.59
CA LEU A 46 -27.36 18.61 -29.65
C LEU A 46 -26.93 19.92 -30.31
N ALA A 47 -25.63 20.12 -30.47
CA ALA A 47 -25.12 21.30 -31.20
C ALA A 47 -25.61 21.29 -32.63
N GLY A 48 -26.20 22.42 -33.10
CA GLY A 48 -26.73 22.50 -34.43
C GLY A 48 -28.15 21.99 -34.59
N VAL A 49 -28.78 21.56 -33.48
CA VAL A 49 -30.21 21.14 -33.52
C VAL A 49 -31.01 22.28 -32.92
N VAL A 50 -32.09 22.68 -33.63
CA VAL A 50 -32.94 23.81 -33.21
C VAL A 50 -34.42 23.42 -33.32
N VAL A 51 -35.25 24.18 -32.62
CA VAL A 51 -36.71 24.07 -32.79
C VAL A 51 -37.07 24.64 -34.15
N GLY A 52 -37.78 23.86 -34.93
CA GLY A 52 -38.25 24.26 -36.24
C GLY A 52 -39.78 24.14 -36.39
N GLU A 53 -40.34 24.86 -37.35
CA GLU A 53 -41.74 24.72 -37.70
C GLU A 53 -41.84 24.29 -39.15
N VAL A 54 -42.61 23.24 -39.42
CA VAL A 54 -42.86 22.76 -40.78
C VAL A 54 -43.86 23.70 -41.43
N LEU A 55 -43.34 24.57 -42.29
CA LEU A 55 -44.22 25.56 -42.99
C LEU A 55 -45.04 24.93 -44.12
N THR A 56 -44.42 24.02 -44.88
CA THR A 56 -45.14 23.31 -45.94
C THR A 56 -44.72 21.82 -45.87
N CYS A 57 -45.64 20.94 -46.24
CA CYS A 57 -45.38 19.50 -46.28
C CYS A 57 -46.21 18.97 -47.50
N THR A 58 -45.48 18.53 -48.54
CA THR A 58 -46.06 17.94 -49.72
C THR A 58 -45.38 16.60 -50.01
N ASP A 59 -46.08 15.77 -50.83
CA ASP A 59 -45.48 14.47 -51.17
C ASP A 59 -44.26 14.68 -52.06
N HIS A 60 -43.26 13.82 -51.89
CA HIS A 60 -42.05 13.81 -52.69
C HIS A 60 -42.40 13.38 -54.13
N PRO A 61 -41.90 14.07 -55.16
CA PRO A 61 -42.32 13.73 -56.54
C PRO A 61 -41.96 12.34 -57.01
N ASP A 62 -40.92 11.73 -56.44
CA ASP A 62 -40.45 10.41 -56.82
C ASP A 62 -40.51 9.38 -55.68
N SER A 63 -41.44 9.56 -54.71
CA SER A 63 -41.58 8.63 -53.59
C SER A 63 -42.98 8.71 -53.01
N ASP A 64 -43.47 7.54 -52.62
CA ASP A 64 -44.81 7.35 -52.01
C ASP A 64 -44.83 7.43 -50.51
N HIS A 65 -43.64 7.58 -49.89
CA HIS A 65 -43.50 7.61 -48.41
C HIS A 65 -42.58 8.74 -47.93
N LEU A 66 -42.04 9.55 -48.81
CA LEU A 66 -41.24 10.72 -48.46
C LEU A 66 -42.05 11.99 -48.62
N HIS A 67 -41.77 12.94 -47.74
CA HIS A 67 -42.39 14.25 -47.80
C HIS A 67 -41.31 15.32 -48.07
N LEU A 68 -41.66 16.29 -48.90
CA LEU A 68 -40.84 17.45 -49.14
C LEU A 68 -41.34 18.60 -48.28
N THR A 69 -40.53 19.13 -47.44
CA THR A 69 -40.92 20.13 -46.46
C THR A 69 -40.06 21.38 -46.58
N THR A 70 -40.65 22.52 -46.22
CA THR A 70 -39.90 23.74 -45.91
C THR A 70 -40.08 23.96 -44.41
N VAL A 71 -38.94 24.16 -43.71
CA VAL A 71 -38.88 24.25 -42.25
C VAL A 71 -38.28 25.56 -41.85
N ASP A 72 -39.02 26.35 -41.09
CA ASP A 72 -38.47 27.58 -40.47
C ASP A 72 -37.67 27.19 -39.22
N VAL A 73 -36.37 27.48 -39.25
CA VAL A 73 -35.46 27.20 -38.11
C VAL A 73 -34.96 28.49 -37.48
N GLY A 74 -35.65 29.60 -37.74
CA GLY A 74 -35.29 30.93 -37.23
C GLY A 74 -34.09 31.57 -37.92
N GLY A 75 -33.72 31.06 -39.11
CA GLY A 75 -32.67 31.63 -39.93
C GLY A 75 -33.20 32.63 -40.95
N GLU A 76 -32.32 33.05 -41.87
CA GLU A 76 -32.68 34.05 -42.93
C GLU A 76 -33.73 33.50 -43.87
N ALA A 77 -33.77 32.19 -44.08
CA ALA A 77 -34.72 31.57 -45.02
C ALA A 77 -35.07 30.17 -44.51
N PRO A 78 -36.30 29.71 -44.80
CA PRO A 78 -36.66 28.34 -44.44
C PRO A 78 -35.81 27.32 -45.19
N LEU A 79 -35.57 26.18 -44.56
CA LEU A 79 -34.76 25.09 -45.10
C LEU A 79 -35.66 24.08 -45.82
N GLN A 80 -35.19 23.64 -46.98
CA GLN A 80 -35.84 22.52 -47.66
C GLN A 80 -35.30 21.21 -47.09
N ILE A 81 -36.18 20.36 -46.55
CA ILE A 81 -35.80 19.12 -45.93
C ILE A 81 -36.73 17.98 -46.41
N VAL A 82 -36.13 16.89 -46.82
CA VAL A 82 -36.87 15.65 -47.16
C VAL A 82 -37.02 14.83 -45.91
N CYS A 83 -38.25 14.45 -45.56
CA CYS A 83 -38.60 13.71 -44.36
C CYS A 83 -39.35 12.42 -44.70
N GLY A 84 -38.95 11.30 -44.10
CA GLY A 84 -39.58 10.03 -44.30
C GLY A 84 -40.54 9.62 -43.19
N ALA A 85 -40.72 10.50 -42.20
CA ALA A 85 -41.53 10.12 -41.02
C ALA A 85 -43.04 10.19 -41.36
N PRO A 86 -43.80 9.19 -40.90
CA PRO A 86 -45.24 9.16 -41.25
C PRO A 86 -46.07 10.21 -40.56
N ASN A 87 -45.56 10.84 -39.48
CA ASN A 87 -46.31 11.88 -38.80
C ASN A 87 -45.97 13.30 -39.25
N CYS A 88 -45.13 13.43 -40.27
CA CYS A 88 -44.75 14.74 -40.79
C CYS A 88 -45.91 15.47 -41.43
N ARG A 89 -46.19 16.72 -41.02
CA ARG A 89 -47.30 17.48 -41.53
C ARG A 89 -47.02 18.97 -41.34
N GLN A 90 -47.74 19.79 -42.11
CA GLN A 90 -47.67 21.26 -42.05
C GLN A 90 -48.11 21.75 -40.66
N GLY A 91 -47.40 22.73 -40.14
CA GLY A 91 -47.69 23.36 -38.84
C GLY A 91 -47.07 22.68 -37.66
N LEU A 92 -46.36 21.54 -37.88
CA LEU A 92 -45.76 20.76 -36.79
C LEU A 92 -44.51 21.47 -36.29
N LYS A 93 -44.36 21.55 -34.93
CA LYS A 93 -43.14 21.99 -34.30
C LYS A 93 -42.28 20.76 -34.04
N VAL A 94 -40.99 20.85 -34.38
CA VAL A 94 -40.08 19.69 -34.37
C VAL A 94 -38.70 20.12 -33.94
N LEU A 95 -37.83 19.14 -33.65
CA LEU A 95 -36.40 19.40 -33.50
C LEU A 95 -35.72 19.09 -34.85
N CYS A 96 -35.05 20.10 -35.39
CA CYS A 96 -34.43 20.03 -36.70
C CYS A 96 -32.91 20.11 -36.58
N ALA A 97 -32.22 19.07 -37.05
CA ALA A 97 -30.77 19.06 -37.11
C ALA A 97 -30.32 19.73 -38.40
N THR A 98 -29.61 20.83 -38.30
CA THR A 98 -29.12 21.60 -39.44
C THR A 98 -27.83 21.02 -39.99
N VAL A 99 -27.45 21.45 -41.21
CA VAL A 99 -26.19 20.96 -41.81
C VAL A 99 -25.02 21.32 -40.92
N GLY A 100 -24.18 20.32 -40.65
CA GLY A 100 -23.03 20.44 -39.75
C GLY A 100 -23.28 19.86 -38.38
N ALA A 101 -24.54 19.61 -37.99
CA ALA A 101 -24.83 18.98 -36.71
C ALA A 101 -24.31 17.54 -36.69
N VAL A 102 -23.82 17.10 -35.52
CA VAL A 102 -23.37 15.73 -35.31
C VAL A 102 -24.25 15.12 -34.24
N LEU A 103 -24.93 14.02 -34.58
CA LEU A 103 -25.83 13.33 -33.69
C LEU A 103 -25.22 11.98 -33.29
N TYR A 104 -25.68 11.42 -32.18
CA TYR A 104 -25.25 10.11 -31.70
C TYR A 104 -26.51 9.25 -31.44
N PRO A 105 -27.04 8.60 -32.50
CA PRO A 105 -28.29 7.88 -32.38
C PRO A 105 -28.25 6.82 -31.27
N ASN A 106 -29.35 6.71 -30.56
CA ASN A 106 -29.49 5.82 -29.39
C ASN A 106 -28.45 6.07 -28.31
N GLY A 107 -27.83 7.24 -28.30
CA GLY A 107 -26.76 7.55 -27.33
C GLY A 107 -25.47 6.76 -27.58
N GLY A 108 -25.31 6.17 -28.76
CA GLY A 108 -24.17 5.33 -29.11
C GLY A 108 -22.90 6.13 -29.39
N GLU A 109 -21.84 5.41 -29.78
CA GLU A 109 -20.54 6.03 -30.08
C GLU A 109 -20.41 6.46 -31.53
N GLU A 110 -21.27 5.96 -32.40
CA GLU A 110 -21.22 6.27 -33.83
C GLU A 110 -21.72 7.69 -34.10
N GLU A 111 -20.92 8.46 -34.81
CA GLU A 111 -21.27 9.80 -35.21
C GLU A 111 -22.16 9.75 -36.45
N PHE A 112 -23.27 10.49 -36.43
CA PHE A 112 -24.09 10.71 -37.59
C PHE A 112 -24.07 12.19 -37.93
N LYS A 113 -23.30 12.54 -38.95
CA LYS A 113 -23.11 13.93 -39.32
C LYS A 113 -24.13 14.36 -40.36
N ILE A 114 -24.86 15.43 -40.08
CA ILE A 114 -25.87 15.99 -40.99
C ILE A 114 -25.14 16.76 -42.07
N LYS A 115 -25.35 16.32 -43.30
CA LYS A 115 -24.74 16.93 -44.49
C LYS A 115 -25.80 17.39 -45.47
N ARG A 116 -25.45 18.36 -46.28
CA ARG A 116 -26.25 18.73 -47.47
C ARG A 116 -26.28 17.48 -48.35
N SER A 117 -27.47 17.01 -48.66
CA SER A 117 -27.66 15.76 -49.42
C SER A 117 -28.76 15.89 -50.46
N LYS A 118 -28.75 14.96 -51.41
CA LYS A 118 -29.85 14.85 -52.39
C LYS A 118 -30.53 13.49 -52.14
N ILE A 119 -31.80 13.54 -51.83
CA ILE A 119 -32.61 12.35 -51.56
C ILE A 119 -33.60 12.19 -52.74
N ARG A 120 -33.39 11.17 -53.56
CA ARG A 120 -34.11 10.94 -54.80
C ARG A 120 -34.22 12.20 -55.69
N GLY A 121 -33.02 12.85 -55.83
CA GLY A 121 -32.93 14.04 -56.73
C GLY A 121 -33.30 15.36 -56.11
N VAL A 122 -33.90 15.36 -54.91
CA VAL A 122 -34.34 16.60 -54.24
C VAL A 122 -33.33 16.92 -53.08
N GLU A 123 -32.92 18.15 -53.04
CA GLU A 123 -31.95 18.61 -52.03
C GLU A 123 -32.57 18.70 -50.65
N SER A 124 -31.83 18.19 -49.66
CA SER A 124 -32.22 18.26 -48.27
C SER A 124 -31.12 18.97 -47.47
N LEU A 125 -31.50 19.98 -46.69
CA LEU A 125 -30.60 20.83 -45.95
C LEU A 125 -30.72 20.64 -44.44
N GLY A 126 -31.00 19.42 -44.03
CA GLY A 126 -31.13 19.07 -42.60
C GLY A 126 -31.91 17.80 -42.43
N MET A 127 -32.30 17.54 -41.21
CA MET A 127 -33.05 16.33 -40.82
C MET A 127 -34.03 16.69 -39.71
N LEU A 128 -35.29 16.27 -39.85
CA LEU A 128 -36.28 16.33 -38.80
C LEU A 128 -36.10 15.06 -37.97
N CYS A 129 -35.99 15.14 -36.65
CA CYS A 129 -35.43 14.09 -35.86
C CYS A 129 -36.44 13.37 -34.99
N ALA A 130 -36.29 12.06 -34.89
CA ALA A 130 -36.94 11.21 -33.91
C ALA A 130 -36.17 11.22 -32.58
N GLU A 131 -36.81 10.71 -31.52
CA GLU A 131 -36.17 10.70 -30.19
C GLU A 131 -34.87 9.89 -30.17
N ASP A 132 -34.89 8.71 -30.82
CA ASP A 132 -33.70 7.84 -30.85
C ASP A 132 -32.56 8.44 -31.65
N GLU A 133 -32.89 9.16 -32.71
CA GLU A 133 -31.87 9.84 -33.54
C GLU A 133 -31.16 10.95 -32.76
N LEU A 134 -31.89 11.59 -31.84
CA LEU A 134 -31.32 12.62 -30.97
C LEU A 134 -30.62 12.05 -29.75
N GLY A 135 -30.80 10.76 -29.45
CA GLY A 135 -30.26 10.13 -28.25
C GLY A 135 -30.99 10.48 -26.96
N ILE A 136 -32.26 10.93 -27.09
CA ILE A 136 -33.05 11.37 -25.92
C ILE A 136 -34.16 10.40 -25.54
N GLY A 137 -34.37 9.39 -26.34
CA GLY A 137 -35.41 8.39 -26.10
C GLY A 137 -35.20 7.19 -27.00
N ALA A 138 -36.10 6.26 -26.94
CA ALA A 138 -36.03 5.02 -27.73
C ALA A 138 -37.01 4.96 -28.93
N SER A 139 -37.88 5.96 -29.05
CA SER A 139 -38.91 5.92 -30.09
C SER A 139 -38.36 6.31 -31.48
N HIS A 140 -38.65 5.46 -32.46
CA HIS A 140 -38.38 5.71 -33.87
C HIS A 140 -39.68 5.69 -34.68
N GLU A 141 -40.83 5.81 -34.04
CA GLU A 141 -42.12 5.74 -34.70
C GLU A 141 -42.46 6.97 -35.55
N GLY A 142 -41.70 8.03 -35.40
CA GLY A 142 -41.87 9.26 -36.13
C GLY A 142 -41.00 10.40 -35.56
N ILE A 143 -41.02 11.54 -36.21
CA ILE A 143 -40.30 12.71 -35.71
C ILE A 143 -40.92 13.17 -34.39
N MET A 144 -40.06 13.70 -33.49
CA MET A 144 -40.49 14.17 -32.16
C MET A 144 -41.34 15.44 -32.34
N GLU A 145 -42.61 15.39 -31.92
CA GLU A 145 -43.51 16.52 -31.99
C GLU A 145 -43.40 17.41 -30.74
N LEU A 146 -43.29 18.68 -30.95
CA LEU A 146 -43.21 19.67 -29.86
C LEU A 146 -44.55 20.39 -29.70
N PRO A 147 -44.87 20.87 -28.47
CA PRO A 147 -46.05 21.72 -28.28
C PRO A 147 -46.00 22.99 -29.18
N ALA A 148 -47.17 23.52 -29.48
CA ALA A 148 -47.29 24.65 -30.37
C ALA A 148 -46.64 25.93 -29.88
N ASP A 149 -46.39 26.02 -28.57
CA ASP A 149 -45.74 27.17 -27.95
C ASP A 149 -44.22 27.12 -28.01
N ALA A 150 -43.63 26.04 -28.56
CA ALA A 150 -42.18 25.97 -28.72
C ALA A 150 -41.68 27.09 -29.63
N LYS A 151 -40.59 27.73 -29.23
CA LYS A 151 -40.05 28.90 -29.95
C LYS A 151 -39.14 28.47 -31.09
N VAL A 152 -39.53 28.83 -32.31
CA VAL A 152 -38.76 28.53 -33.52
C VAL A 152 -37.38 29.19 -33.40
N GLY A 153 -36.34 28.45 -33.74
CA GLY A 153 -34.96 28.91 -33.69
C GLY A 153 -34.27 28.71 -32.36
N GLN A 154 -35.01 28.32 -31.30
CA GLN A 154 -34.42 28.04 -29.99
C GLN A 154 -33.51 26.82 -30.10
N PRO A 155 -32.25 26.88 -29.59
CA PRO A 155 -31.41 25.67 -29.59
C PRO A 155 -32.10 24.52 -28.83
N ALA A 156 -31.96 23.31 -29.35
CA ALA A 156 -32.59 22.14 -28.76
C ALA A 156 -32.14 21.92 -27.30
N TRP A 157 -30.84 22.13 -27.01
CA TRP A 157 -30.32 21.97 -25.66
C TRP A 157 -30.99 22.92 -24.68
N GLU A 158 -31.32 24.12 -25.11
CA GLU A 158 -32.00 25.13 -24.30
C GLU A 158 -33.48 24.75 -24.11
N TYR A 159 -34.15 24.33 -25.18
CA TYR A 159 -35.57 23.94 -25.16
C TYR A 159 -35.76 22.74 -24.23
N LEU A 160 -34.84 21.75 -24.32
CA LEU A 160 -34.91 20.54 -23.49
C LEU A 160 -34.33 20.73 -22.11
N LYS A 161 -33.82 21.91 -21.80
CA LYS A 161 -33.21 22.26 -20.52
C LYS A 161 -32.12 21.26 -20.13
N LEU A 162 -31.26 20.92 -21.06
CA LEU A 162 -30.15 20.01 -20.83
C LEU A 162 -29.12 20.67 -19.91
N GLU A 163 -28.75 19.97 -18.86
CA GLU A 163 -27.72 20.43 -17.94
C GLU A 163 -26.56 19.46 -17.97
N ASP A 164 -25.41 19.95 -18.38
CA ASP A 164 -24.18 19.17 -18.29
C ASP A 164 -23.74 19.09 -16.84
N ASP A 165 -23.01 18.04 -16.51
CA ASP A 165 -22.47 17.85 -15.18
C ASP A 165 -20.96 17.64 -15.28
N TYR A 166 -20.29 17.65 -14.14
CA TYR A 166 -18.88 17.29 -14.02
C TYR A 166 -18.74 16.23 -12.95
N VAL A 167 -17.96 15.19 -13.25
CA VAL A 167 -17.60 14.18 -12.27
C VAL A 167 -16.21 14.53 -11.75
N ILE A 168 -16.13 14.76 -10.45
CA ILE A 168 -14.89 15.06 -9.75
C ILE A 168 -14.52 13.80 -8.96
N GLY A 169 -13.50 13.10 -9.41
CA GLY A 169 -13.04 11.87 -8.75
C GLY A 169 -12.02 12.21 -7.68
N ILE A 170 -12.39 11.99 -6.43
CA ILE A 170 -11.55 12.31 -5.28
C ILE A 170 -10.87 11.04 -4.76
N GLY A 171 -9.55 11.10 -4.63
CA GLY A 171 -8.76 10.01 -4.05
C GLY A 171 -8.85 10.03 -2.54
N LEU A 172 -9.45 9.00 -1.97
CA LEU A 172 -9.44 8.78 -0.53
C LEU A 172 -8.40 7.72 -0.22
N THR A 173 -7.14 8.11 -0.34
CA THR A 173 -6.01 7.19 -0.26
C THR A 173 -5.56 6.92 1.18
N PRO A 174 -5.04 5.75 1.42
CA PRO A 174 -4.62 5.36 2.81
C PRO A 174 -3.57 6.24 3.47
N UNK A 175 -2.89 6.77 2.84
CA UNK A 175 -1.78 7.55 3.36
C UNK A 175 -2.22 8.85 3.95
N UNK A 176 -2.90 9.33 3.59
CA UNK A 176 -3.35 10.54 4.06
C UNK A 176 -4.83 10.51 4.21
N UNK A 177 -5.29 10.07 3.37
CA UNK A 177 -6.67 10.06 3.27
C UNK A 177 -7.38 8.72 3.47
N UNK A 178 -7.00 7.94 3.67
CA UNK A 178 -7.71 6.82 4.03
C UNK A 178 -8.49 6.96 5.23
N ASN A 179 -8.15 7.91 5.73
CA ASN A 179 -8.91 8.18 6.96
C ASN A 179 -10.00 9.22 6.77
N ARG A 180 -10.10 9.81 5.62
CA ARG A 180 -11.10 10.86 5.35
C ARG A 180 -12.42 10.24 4.90
N ILE A 181 -12.92 9.33 5.69
CA ILE A 181 -14.21 8.68 5.39
C ILE A 181 -15.38 9.68 5.48
N ASP A 182 -15.21 10.74 6.21
CA ASP A 182 -16.16 11.84 6.23
C ASP A 182 -16.37 12.46 4.84
N ALA A 183 -15.39 12.38 3.98
CA ALA A 183 -15.44 12.89 2.60
C ALA A 183 -15.98 11.85 1.60
N ALA A 184 -16.43 10.70 2.07
CA ALA A 184 -17.01 9.67 1.19
C ALA A 184 -18.52 9.91 0.98
N SER A 185 -18.89 11.17 0.83
CA SER A 185 -20.27 11.58 0.58
C SER A 185 -20.26 13.01 0.02
N HIS A 186 -21.34 13.38 -0.65
CA HIS A 186 -21.49 14.74 -1.17
C HIS A 186 -21.56 15.78 -0.05
N ILE A 187 -22.28 15.48 1.04
CA ILE A 187 -22.35 16.36 2.20
C ILE A 187 -20.97 16.53 2.84
N GLY A 188 -20.21 15.46 2.94
CA GLY A 188 -18.87 15.53 3.53
C GLY A 188 -17.91 16.40 2.74
N VAL A 189 -17.95 16.28 1.41
CA VAL A 189 -17.13 17.12 0.52
C VAL A 189 -17.63 18.57 0.58
N ALA A 190 -18.94 18.79 0.57
CA ALA A 190 -19.52 20.13 0.69
C ALA A 190 -19.13 20.79 2.03
N ARG A 191 -19.06 20.01 3.10
CA ARG A 191 -18.64 20.48 4.43
C ARG A 191 -17.21 21.03 4.39
N ASP A 192 -16.30 20.31 3.73
CA ASP A 192 -14.91 20.75 3.60
C ASP A 192 -14.79 22.03 2.75
N LEU A 193 -15.52 22.09 1.63
CA LEU A 193 -15.57 23.29 0.81
C LEU A 193 -16.13 24.47 1.58
N ALA A 194 -17.20 24.27 2.34
CA ALA A 194 -17.80 25.33 3.15
C ALA A 194 -16.81 25.83 4.20
N ALA A 195 -16.05 24.93 4.83
CA ALA A 195 -15.05 25.30 5.81
C ALA A 195 -13.98 26.19 5.19
N TYR A 196 -13.49 25.82 4.01
CA TYR A 196 -12.49 26.61 3.29
C TYR A 196 -13.06 28.01 2.95
N LEU A 197 -14.26 28.05 2.35
CA LEU A 197 -14.86 29.31 1.94
C LEU A 197 -15.13 30.24 3.13
N LYS A 198 -15.59 29.69 4.26
CA LYS A 198 -15.77 30.46 5.49
C LYS A 198 -14.45 31.06 5.97
N SER A 199 -13.37 30.29 5.91
CA SER A 199 -12.07 30.77 6.35
C SER A 199 -11.51 31.84 5.44
N GLN A 200 -11.98 31.91 4.18
CA GLN A 200 -11.59 32.96 3.22
C GLN A 200 -12.51 34.18 3.30
N GLY A 201 -13.41 34.22 4.28
CA GLY A 201 -14.33 35.35 4.43
C GLY A 201 -15.50 35.37 3.46
N LYS A 202 -15.76 34.24 2.79
CA LYS A 202 -16.90 34.10 1.87
C LYS A 202 -18.03 33.41 2.64
N PRO A 203 -19.15 34.11 2.93
CA PRO A 203 -20.22 33.50 3.71
C PRO A 203 -20.99 32.48 2.90
N VAL A 204 -20.75 31.23 3.20
CA VAL A 204 -21.43 30.10 2.56
C VAL A 204 -21.98 29.20 3.67
N GLU A 205 -23.27 28.93 3.61
CA GLU A 205 -23.92 28.01 4.53
C GLU A 205 -24.12 26.65 3.86
N LEU A 206 -23.76 25.59 4.56
CA LEU A 206 -24.06 24.24 4.16
C LEU A 206 -25.55 23.98 4.37
N GLN A 207 -26.25 23.65 3.30
CA GLN A 207 -27.69 23.41 3.33
C GLN A 207 -27.97 21.91 3.40
N TRP A 208 -28.32 21.45 4.58
CA TRP A 208 -28.69 20.05 4.79
C TRP A 208 -30.11 19.81 4.26
N PRO A 209 -30.41 18.64 3.70
CA PRO A 209 -31.78 18.29 3.31
C PRO A 209 -32.72 18.41 4.50
N ASP A 210 -33.86 19.02 4.27
CA ASP A 210 -34.85 19.26 5.33
C ASP A 210 -35.64 17.97 5.59
N VAL A 211 -35.62 17.52 6.83
CA VAL A 211 -36.37 16.34 7.29
C VAL A 211 -37.45 16.70 8.29
N SER A 212 -37.78 17.97 8.44
CA SER A 212 -38.76 18.46 9.41
C SER A 212 -40.18 17.94 9.14
N ALA A 213 -40.46 17.56 7.90
CA ALA A 213 -41.77 17.00 7.53
C ALA A 213 -41.94 15.54 7.98
N PHE A 214 -40.93 14.93 8.56
CA PHE A 214 -41.06 13.56 9.04
C PHE A 214 -42.12 13.46 10.13
N ALA A 215 -43.12 12.62 9.92
CA ALA A 215 -44.18 12.32 10.90
C ALA A 215 -44.66 10.88 10.66
N VAL A 216 -44.98 10.20 11.73
CA VAL A 216 -45.51 8.85 11.65
C VAL A 216 -46.95 8.94 11.14
N ASP A 217 -47.24 8.30 10.03
CA ASP A 217 -48.57 8.30 9.40
C ASP A 217 -49.56 7.38 10.12
N ASN A 218 -49.02 6.23 10.56
CA ASN A 218 -49.84 5.24 11.29
C ASN A 218 -48.88 4.31 12.06
N HIS A 219 -49.44 3.33 12.76
CA HIS A 219 -48.65 2.35 13.53
C HIS A 219 -49.01 0.93 13.10
N ASP A 220 -49.26 0.77 11.80
CA ASP A 220 -49.79 -0.49 11.25
C ASP A 220 -48.73 -1.55 11.05
N LEU A 221 -47.45 -1.20 11.09
CA LEU A 221 -46.37 -2.18 10.83
C LEU A 221 -45.26 -2.00 11.87
N LYS A 222 -45.38 -2.79 12.95
CA LYS A 222 -44.37 -2.76 14.00
C LYS A 222 -43.42 -3.94 13.81
N ILE A 223 -42.12 -3.66 13.88
CA ILE A 223 -41.08 -4.65 13.91
C ILE A 223 -40.26 -4.41 15.17
N ASP A 224 -40.20 -5.43 16.03
CA ASP A 224 -39.43 -5.36 17.27
C ASP A 224 -37.95 -5.60 16.94
N VAL A 225 -37.07 -4.79 17.51
CA VAL A 225 -35.64 -4.88 17.29
C VAL A 225 -34.94 -5.22 18.60
N GLN A 226 -34.09 -6.22 18.59
CA GLN A 226 -33.26 -6.60 19.72
C GLN A 226 -31.81 -6.67 19.27
N VAL A 227 -30.92 -5.97 20.00
CA VAL A 227 -29.48 -6.01 19.73
C VAL A 227 -28.82 -6.85 20.82
N GLU A 228 -28.34 -8.03 20.45
CA GLU A 228 -27.69 -8.96 21.39
C GLU A 228 -26.20 -8.68 21.54
N ASN A 229 -25.56 -8.08 20.54
CA ASN A 229 -24.14 -7.79 20.56
C ASN A 229 -23.91 -6.28 20.40
N SER A 230 -23.89 -5.58 21.51
CA SER A 230 -23.74 -4.12 21.52
C SER A 230 -22.31 -3.66 21.22
N GLU A 231 -21.33 -4.53 21.39
CA GLU A 231 -19.95 -4.22 20.99
C GLU A 231 -19.86 -4.11 19.47
N ALA A 232 -20.47 -5.08 18.77
CA ALA A 232 -20.43 -5.10 17.29
C ALA A 232 -21.40 -4.10 16.67
N ALA A 233 -22.51 -3.80 17.37
CA ALA A 233 -23.52 -2.86 16.91
C ALA A 233 -23.83 -1.84 17.99
N PRO A 234 -22.94 -0.83 18.20
CA PRO A 234 -23.17 0.19 19.24
C PRO A 234 -24.44 1.01 19.04
N ARG A 235 -24.88 1.18 17.79
CA ARG A 235 -26.14 1.87 17.49
C ARG A 235 -26.85 1.19 16.34
N TYR A 236 -28.15 0.95 16.52
CA TYR A 236 -28.98 0.33 15.49
C TYR A 236 -30.33 1.04 15.48
N ALA A 237 -30.67 1.62 14.33
CA ALA A 237 -31.93 2.35 14.19
C ALA A 237 -32.70 1.84 12.97
N GLY A 238 -34.00 1.97 13.01
CA GLY A 238 -34.84 1.54 11.90
C GLY A 238 -36.24 2.13 11.97
N VAL A 239 -36.94 2.06 10.84
CA VAL A 239 -38.31 2.53 10.72
C VAL A 239 -38.99 1.71 9.61
N THR A 240 -40.29 1.50 9.70
CA THR A 240 -41.05 0.81 8.67
C THR A 240 -41.77 1.82 7.78
N VAL A 241 -41.84 1.46 6.47
CA VAL A 241 -42.61 2.20 5.48
C VAL A 241 -43.48 1.17 4.75
N LYS A 242 -44.77 1.44 4.73
CA LYS A 242 -45.80 0.53 4.22
C LYS A 242 -46.39 1.04 2.90
N ASN A 243 -46.93 0.11 2.12
CA ASN A 243 -47.68 0.42 0.89
C ASN A 243 -46.83 1.12 -0.18
N CYS A 244 -45.54 0.79 -0.27
CA CYS A 244 -44.68 1.32 -1.30
C CYS A 244 -45.00 0.69 -2.66
N LYS A 245 -44.96 1.49 -3.72
CA LYS A 245 -45.11 1.02 -5.10
C LYS A 245 -43.71 0.98 -5.74
N ILE A 246 -43.26 -0.21 -6.09
CA ILE A 246 -41.97 -0.39 -6.75
C ILE A 246 -42.05 0.10 -8.20
N GLY A 247 -41.07 0.83 -8.64
CA GLY A 247 -40.97 1.33 -9.99
C GLY A 247 -39.62 2.02 -10.20
N PRO A 248 -39.41 2.64 -11.35
CA PRO A 248 -38.18 3.37 -11.55
C PRO A 248 -38.12 4.62 -10.67
N SER A 249 -36.93 4.96 -10.22
CA SER A 249 -36.68 6.22 -9.53
C SER A 249 -36.75 7.38 -10.54
N PRO A 250 -36.97 8.61 -10.09
CA PRO A 250 -37.04 9.72 -11.05
C PRO A 250 -35.69 9.98 -11.70
N GLU A 251 -35.74 10.57 -12.90
CA GLU A 251 -34.56 10.80 -13.73
C GLU A 251 -33.45 11.57 -12.96
N TRP A 252 -33.83 12.55 -12.17
CA TRP A 252 -32.85 13.35 -11.45
C TRP A 252 -32.04 12.47 -10.47
N MET A 253 -32.68 11.50 -9.81
CA MET A 253 -32.01 10.59 -8.87
C MET A 253 -31.13 9.58 -9.63
N GLN A 254 -31.64 9.07 -10.77
CA GLN A 254 -30.87 8.17 -11.62
C GLN A 254 -29.59 8.84 -12.11
N ASN A 255 -29.70 10.13 -12.51
CA ASN A 255 -28.53 10.87 -12.98
C ASN A 255 -27.50 11.05 -11.86
N CYS A 256 -27.96 11.35 -10.65
CA CYS A 256 -27.06 11.44 -9.48
C CYS A 256 -26.32 10.12 -9.28
N LEU A 257 -27.03 8.99 -9.32
CA LEU A 257 -26.45 7.66 -9.09
C LEU A 257 -25.47 7.29 -10.19
N ARG A 258 -25.84 7.52 -11.46
CA ARG A 258 -24.95 7.23 -12.58
C ARG A 258 -23.63 8.02 -12.46
N THR A 259 -23.72 9.28 -12.08
CA THR A 259 -22.54 10.12 -11.87
C THR A 259 -21.65 9.56 -10.76
N ALA A 260 -22.27 9.01 -9.71
CA ALA A 260 -21.52 8.36 -8.63
C ALA A 260 -20.98 6.96 -9.00
N GLY A 261 -21.32 6.49 -10.20
CA GLY A 261 -20.89 5.17 -10.67
C GLY A 261 -21.80 4.03 -10.32
N ILE A 262 -23.05 4.34 -9.94
CA ILE A 262 -24.04 3.34 -9.50
C ILE A 262 -25.11 3.19 -10.58
N THR A 263 -25.38 1.94 -10.95
CA THR A 263 -26.45 1.63 -11.90
C THR A 263 -27.80 1.67 -11.18
N PRO A 264 -28.74 2.53 -11.61
CA PRO A 264 -30.09 2.54 -11.02
C PRO A 264 -30.82 1.20 -11.17
N LYS A 265 -31.62 0.85 -10.15
CA LYS A 265 -32.40 -0.41 -10.14
C LYS A 265 -33.88 -0.10 -10.03
N ASN A 266 -34.35 0.16 -8.82
CA ASN A 266 -35.72 0.56 -8.57
C ASN A 266 -35.74 1.66 -7.51
N ASN A 267 -36.88 2.29 -7.33
CA ASN A 267 -36.98 3.46 -6.47
C ASN A 267 -36.53 3.20 -5.02
N LEU A 268 -36.84 2.05 -4.44
CA LEU A 268 -36.48 1.78 -3.04
C LEU A 268 -34.97 1.56 -2.89
N VAL A 269 -34.36 0.75 -3.75
CA VAL A 269 -32.93 0.51 -3.72
C VAL A 269 -32.18 1.80 -4.08
N ASP A 270 -32.66 2.54 -5.05
CA ASP A 270 -32.03 3.78 -5.49
C ASP A 270 -32.05 4.84 -4.37
N ILE A 271 -33.13 4.89 -3.59
CA ILE A 271 -33.22 5.81 -2.44
C ILE A 271 -32.13 5.47 -1.41
N THR A 272 -31.95 4.18 -1.07
CA THR A 272 -30.91 3.81 -0.09
C THR A 272 -29.52 4.16 -0.60
N ASN A 273 -29.24 3.91 -1.87
CA ASN A 273 -27.95 4.27 -2.49
C ASN A 273 -27.79 5.79 -2.58
N PHE A 274 -28.86 6.52 -2.90
CA PHE A 274 -28.81 7.98 -2.95
C PHE A 274 -28.42 8.55 -1.60
N VAL A 275 -29.08 8.09 -0.52
CA VAL A 275 -28.77 8.59 0.83
C VAL A 275 -27.33 8.21 1.23
N LEU A 276 -26.86 7.04 0.83
CA LEU A 276 -25.47 6.61 1.07
C LEU A 276 -24.47 7.62 0.49
N PHE A 277 -24.64 7.99 -0.79
CA PHE A 277 -23.74 8.91 -1.47
C PHE A 277 -24.03 10.37 -1.10
N GLU A 278 -25.22 10.65 -0.61
CA GLU A 278 -25.56 11.98 -0.10
C GLU A 278 -24.92 12.24 1.26
N LEU A 279 -25.12 11.34 2.23
CA LEU A 279 -24.78 11.56 3.65
C LEU A 279 -23.63 10.72 4.17
N GLY A 280 -23.21 9.70 3.44
CA GLY A 280 -22.17 8.79 3.89
C GLY A 280 -22.67 7.71 4.84
N GLN A 281 -23.97 7.59 5.04
CA GLN A 281 -24.59 6.59 5.93
C GLN A 281 -25.16 5.45 5.09
N PRO A 282 -24.58 4.24 5.17
CA PRO A 282 -25.18 3.12 4.48
C PRO A 282 -26.52 2.74 5.09
N LEU A 283 -27.50 2.56 4.23
CA LEU A 283 -28.84 2.11 4.61
C LEU A 283 -29.13 0.78 3.92
N HIS A 284 -29.93 -0.04 4.57
CA HIS A 284 -30.41 -1.26 3.95
C HIS A 284 -31.94 -1.30 4.05
N ALA A 285 -32.60 -1.63 2.94
CA ALA A 285 -34.04 -1.79 2.90
C ALA A 285 -34.35 -3.28 2.85
N PHE A 286 -34.99 -3.79 3.90
CA PHE A 286 -35.46 -5.17 3.97
C PHE A 286 -36.92 -5.24 3.57
N ASP A 287 -37.28 -6.30 2.88
CA ASP A 287 -38.70 -6.63 2.68
C ASP A 287 -39.26 -7.05 4.04
N ALA A 288 -40.14 -6.22 4.60
CA ALA A 288 -40.66 -6.44 5.96
C ALA A 288 -41.44 -7.76 6.07
N ALA A 289 -42.07 -8.22 4.99
CA ALA A 289 -42.83 -9.48 4.98
C ALA A 289 -41.93 -10.70 5.17
N LYS A 290 -40.62 -10.56 4.96
CA LYS A 290 -39.69 -11.68 5.05
C LYS A 290 -39.11 -11.86 6.45
N PHE A 291 -39.42 -10.97 7.40
CA PHE A 291 -38.99 -11.14 8.80
C PHE A 291 -39.96 -12.02 9.58
N ASP A 292 -39.54 -13.25 9.82
CA ASP A 292 -40.33 -14.20 10.60
C ASP A 292 -40.59 -13.63 11.98
N GLY A 293 -41.85 -13.68 12.43
CA GLY A 293 -42.28 -13.20 13.73
C GLY A 293 -42.31 -11.67 13.90
N GLY A 294 -42.13 -10.92 12.82
CA GLY A 294 -42.11 -9.45 12.90
C GLY A 294 -41.00 -8.92 13.77
N ARG A 295 -39.82 -9.54 13.72
CA ARG A 295 -38.77 -9.30 14.68
C ARG A 295 -37.38 -9.29 14.00
N ILE A 296 -36.53 -8.38 14.43
CA ILE A 296 -35.12 -8.30 14.02
C ILE A 296 -34.26 -8.54 15.26
N VAL A 297 -33.30 -9.47 15.11
CA VAL A 297 -32.30 -9.74 16.15
C VAL A 297 -30.93 -9.51 15.55
N VAL A 298 -30.19 -8.56 16.12
CA VAL A 298 -28.80 -8.25 15.69
C VAL A 298 -27.86 -9.06 16.57
N ARG A 299 -27.28 -10.12 15.99
CA ARG A 299 -26.52 -11.10 16.75
C ARG A 299 -25.49 -11.81 15.87
N THR A 300 -24.62 -12.60 16.51
CA THR A 300 -23.77 -13.55 15.81
C THR A 300 -24.46 -14.91 15.75
N CYS A 301 -24.03 -15.75 14.83
CA CYS A 301 -24.54 -17.10 14.65
C CYS A 301 -23.49 -18.15 15.07
N GLU A 302 -23.93 -19.42 15.18
CA GLU A 302 -23.03 -20.51 15.49
C GLU A 302 -22.01 -20.71 14.37
N GLU A 303 -20.80 -21.12 14.76
CA GLU A 303 -19.71 -21.41 13.83
C GLU A 303 -20.16 -22.40 12.76
N GLY A 304 -19.90 -22.05 11.50
CA GLY A 304 -20.22 -22.90 10.36
C GLY A 304 -21.65 -22.76 9.82
N THR A 305 -22.49 -21.88 10.39
CA THR A 305 -23.84 -21.64 9.88
C THR A 305 -23.79 -21.25 8.40
N PRO A 306 -24.52 -21.95 7.52
CA PRO A 306 -24.53 -21.58 6.10
C PRO A 306 -25.42 -20.36 5.85
N PHE A 307 -24.97 -19.50 4.93
CA PHE A 307 -25.68 -18.28 4.58
C PHE A 307 -25.46 -17.96 3.10
N ILE A 308 -26.54 -17.73 2.35
CA ILE A 308 -26.43 -17.41 0.92
C ILE A 308 -26.57 -15.90 0.77
N THR A 309 -25.50 -15.29 0.23
CA THR A 309 -25.46 -13.85 -0.02
C THR A 309 -26.18 -13.50 -1.33
N LEU A 310 -26.34 -12.18 -1.54
CA LEU A 310 -27.10 -11.64 -2.67
C LEU A 310 -26.56 -12.08 -4.04
N ASP A 311 -25.26 -12.43 -4.11
CA ASP A 311 -24.61 -12.93 -5.33
C ASP A 311 -24.84 -14.45 -5.54
N GLY A 312 -25.64 -15.07 -4.67
CA GLY A 312 -25.95 -16.48 -4.79
C GLY A 312 -24.90 -17.44 -4.22
N VAL A 313 -23.85 -16.91 -3.63
CA VAL A 313 -22.75 -17.70 -3.06
C VAL A 313 -23.10 -18.16 -1.64
N GLU A 314 -22.94 -19.46 -1.37
CA GLU A 314 -23.08 -19.97 0.00
C GLU A 314 -21.79 -19.73 0.76
N ARG A 315 -21.93 -19.07 1.91
CA ARG A 315 -20.79 -18.75 2.76
C ARG A 315 -21.02 -19.38 4.14
N LYS A 316 -19.94 -19.70 4.84
CA LYS A 316 -20.02 -20.25 6.18
C LYS A 316 -19.66 -19.17 7.18
N LEU A 317 -20.59 -18.89 8.09
CA LEU A 317 -20.43 -17.85 9.09
C LEU A 317 -19.54 -18.35 10.23
N THR A 318 -18.88 -17.38 10.90
CA THR A 318 -18.16 -17.65 12.13
C THR A 318 -18.88 -16.93 13.28
N ALA A 319 -18.48 -17.26 14.49
CA ALA A 319 -19.01 -16.59 15.69
C ALA A 319 -18.64 -15.10 15.76
N ASN A 320 -17.75 -14.64 14.86
CA ASN A 320 -17.31 -13.24 14.81
C ASN A 320 -17.95 -12.44 13.68
N ASP A 321 -18.93 -13.01 12.99
CA ASP A 321 -19.67 -12.33 11.95
C ASP A 321 -20.99 -11.80 12.50
N LEU A 322 -21.15 -10.49 12.53
CA LEU A 322 -22.40 -9.89 12.98
C LEU A 322 -23.45 -10.05 11.89
N MET A 323 -24.62 -10.53 12.29
CA MET A 323 -25.72 -10.78 11.37
C MET A 323 -26.96 -10.02 11.81
N ILE A 324 -27.74 -9.58 10.82
CA ILE A 324 -29.12 -9.12 11.04
C ILE A 324 -30.01 -10.33 10.78
N CYS A 325 -30.74 -10.75 11.81
CA CYS A 325 -31.53 -11.98 11.76
C CYS A 325 -32.99 -11.68 11.96
N SER A 326 -33.86 -12.55 11.39
CA SER A 326 -35.26 -12.65 11.80
C SER A 326 -35.32 -13.46 13.11
N ALA A 327 -36.53 -13.75 13.60
CA ALA A 327 -36.66 -14.66 14.75
C ALA A 327 -36.13 -16.06 14.43
N ALA A 328 -36.12 -16.45 13.16
CA ALA A 328 -35.79 -17.82 12.72
C ALA A 328 -34.39 -17.98 12.10
N LYS A 329 -33.88 -16.97 11.34
CA LYS A 329 -32.69 -17.19 10.52
C LYS A 329 -31.92 -15.89 10.25
N PRO A 330 -30.62 -15.99 9.86
CA PRO A 330 -29.87 -14.81 9.43
C PRO A 330 -30.39 -14.29 8.08
N MET A 331 -30.46 -12.98 7.93
CA MET A 331 -30.99 -12.30 6.76
C MET A 331 -29.96 -11.44 6.03
N CYS A 332 -28.91 -10.97 6.73
CA CYS A 332 -27.94 -10.03 6.15
C CYS A 332 -26.64 -10.05 6.96
N ILE A 333 -25.49 -9.99 6.28
CA ILE A 333 -24.20 -9.78 6.96
C ILE A 333 -24.13 -8.27 7.27
N ALA A 334 -24.21 -7.94 8.55
CA ALA A 334 -24.36 -6.56 9.01
C ALA A 334 -23.25 -5.65 8.47
N GLY A 335 -23.65 -4.63 7.75
CA GLY A 335 -22.73 -3.64 7.22
C GLY A 335 -21.87 -4.10 6.05
N VAL A 336 -22.05 -5.34 5.58
CA VAL A 336 -21.22 -5.91 4.51
C VAL A 336 -22.08 -6.24 3.29
N TYR A 337 -23.01 -7.19 3.42
CA TYR A 337 -23.73 -7.68 2.22
C TYR A 337 -25.06 -8.34 2.59
N GLY A 338 -26.08 -8.05 1.79
CA GLY A 338 -27.40 -8.60 1.99
C GLY A 338 -27.51 -10.09 1.67
N GLY A 339 -28.52 -10.71 2.24
CA GLY A 339 -28.88 -12.10 1.92
C GLY A 339 -29.74 -12.18 0.67
N LEU A 340 -29.69 -13.32 -0.01
CA LEU A 340 -30.43 -13.54 -1.25
C LEU A 340 -31.96 -13.38 -1.06
N ASP A 341 -32.47 -13.82 0.07
CA ASP A 341 -33.93 -13.90 0.30
C ASP A 341 -34.50 -12.73 1.09
N SER A 342 -33.69 -11.76 1.56
CA SER A 342 -34.17 -10.74 2.50
C SER A 342 -34.40 -9.37 1.87
N GLY A 343 -33.89 -9.17 0.66
CA GLY A 343 -33.94 -7.86 0.02
C GLY A 343 -35.26 -7.53 -0.64
N VAL A 344 -35.34 -6.29 -1.08
CA VAL A 344 -36.47 -5.75 -1.83
C VAL A 344 -36.54 -6.44 -3.21
N SER A 345 -37.75 -6.81 -3.60
CA SER A 345 -38.06 -7.38 -4.90
C SER A 345 -39.21 -6.60 -5.57
N ASP A 346 -39.53 -6.96 -6.81
CA ASP A 346 -40.60 -6.27 -7.56
C ASP A 346 -41.97 -6.41 -6.89
N THR A 347 -42.12 -7.36 -5.97
CA THR A 347 -43.40 -7.61 -5.26
C THR A 347 -43.43 -7.01 -3.87
N THR A 348 -42.34 -6.38 -3.44
CA THR A 348 -42.25 -5.78 -2.09
C THR A 348 -43.19 -4.58 -2.00
N THR A 349 -43.95 -4.51 -0.90
CA THR A 349 -44.82 -3.34 -0.62
C THR A 349 -44.46 -2.67 0.70
N ASP A 350 -43.94 -3.43 1.64
CA ASP A 350 -43.63 -2.95 3.00
C ASP A 350 -42.16 -3.18 3.27
N VAL A 351 -41.49 -2.16 3.76
CA VAL A 351 -40.04 -2.23 3.99
C VAL A 351 -39.69 -1.82 5.43
N PHE A 352 -38.59 -2.37 5.91
CA PHE A 352 -37.91 -1.90 7.09
C PHE A 352 -36.59 -1.29 6.64
N ILE A 353 -36.39 -0.01 6.98
CA ILE A 353 -35.14 0.70 6.65
C ILE A 353 -34.22 0.61 7.85
N GLU A 354 -33.02 0.07 7.64
CA GLU A 354 -31.96 -0.03 8.66
C GLU A 354 -30.98 1.13 8.51
N SER A 355 -30.63 1.77 9.60
CA SER A 355 -29.58 2.77 9.67
C SER A 355 -28.81 2.55 10.96
N ALA A 356 -27.56 2.11 10.86
CA ALA A 356 -26.81 1.65 12.01
C ALA A 356 -25.39 2.24 12.05
N TYR A 357 -24.80 2.15 13.23
CA TYR A 357 -23.35 2.30 13.40
C TYR A 357 -22.83 0.93 13.83
N PHE A 358 -22.13 0.25 12.94
CA PHE A 358 -21.49 -1.02 13.24
C PHE A 358 -20.02 -0.78 13.56
N ASN A 359 -19.48 -1.57 14.48
CA ASN A 359 -18.07 -1.47 14.88
C ASN A 359 -17.16 -1.68 13.67
N PRO A 360 -16.29 -0.71 13.33
CA PRO A 360 -15.44 -0.81 12.14
C PRO A 360 -14.56 -2.05 12.07
N VAL A 361 -14.02 -2.47 13.23
CA VAL A 361 -13.12 -3.64 13.27
C VAL A 361 -13.91 -4.92 12.93
N TRP A 362 -15.12 -5.06 13.48
CA TRP A 362 -15.98 -6.21 13.19
C TRP A 362 -16.31 -6.29 11.69
N VAL A 363 -16.72 -5.17 11.10
CA VAL A 363 -17.08 -5.12 9.67
C VAL A 363 -15.86 -5.44 8.81
N ARG A 364 -14.71 -4.83 9.12
CA ARG A 364 -13.48 -5.04 8.34
C ARG A 364 -13.04 -6.50 8.36
N LYS A 365 -13.05 -7.15 9.53
CA LYS A 365 -12.63 -8.55 9.65
C LYS A 365 -13.55 -9.48 8.82
N THR A 366 -14.85 -9.27 8.91
CA THR A 366 -15.83 -10.07 8.17
C THR A 366 -15.70 -9.85 6.66
N ALA A 367 -15.68 -8.59 6.23
CA ALA A 367 -15.56 -8.24 4.81
C ALA A 367 -14.29 -8.81 4.19
N LYS A 368 -13.18 -8.67 4.90
CA LYS A 368 -11.87 -9.15 4.42
C LYS A 368 -11.85 -10.68 4.33
N ARG A 369 -12.40 -11.36 5.33
CA ARG A 369 -12.41 -12.83 5.36
C ARG A 369 -13.23 -13.41 4.20
N PHE A 370 -14.35 -12.78 3.85
CA PHE A 370 -15.18 -13.22 2.73
C PHE A 370 -14.73 -12.66 1.38
N GLY A 371 -13.78 -11.73 1.37
CA GLY A 371 -13.35 -11.07 0.13
C GLY A 371 -14.43 -10.16 -0.45
N LEU A 372 -15.32 -9.63 0.40
CA LEU A 372 -16.41 -8.75 -0.01
C LEU A 372 -16.01 -7.29 0.18
N ASN A 373 -16.13 -6.51 -0.88
CA ASN A 373 -15.81 -5.09 -0.86
C ASN A 373 -17.00 -4.34 -1.44
N THR A 374 -17.83 -3.79 -0.58
CA THR A 374 -19.05 -3.08 -0.97
C THR A 374 -18.95 -1.61 -0.56
N ASP A 375 -19.81 -0.76 -1.13
CA ASP A 375 -19.88 0.65 -0.72
C ASP A 375 -20.24 0.80 0.75
N SER A 376 -21.05 -0.12 1.27
CA SER A 376 -21.41 -0.15 2.71
C SER A 376 -20.20 -0.55 3.57
N SER A 377 -19.54 -1.67 3.24
CA SER A 377 -18.39 -2.12 4.03
C SER A 377 -17.25 -1.13 3.98
N PHE A 378 -17.03 -0.49 2.82
CA PHE A 378 -16.02 0.55 2.66
C PHE A 378 -16.18 1.65 3.70
N ARG A 379 -17.44 2.07 3.94
CA ARG A 379 -17.74 3.14 4.90
C ARG A 379 -17.74 2.64 6.34
N PHE A 380 -18.44 1.55 6.62
CA PHE A 380 -18.53 1.02 7.99
C PHE A 380 -17.14 0.64 8.53
N GLU A 381 -16.30 -0.01 7.72
CA GLU A 381 -15.00 -0.47 8.21
C GLU A 381 -14.03 0.68 8.52
N ARG A 382 -14.33 1.87 8.03
CA ARG A 382 -13.53 3.08 8.31
C ARG A 382 -14.16 3.98 9.38
N GLY A 383 -15.45 3.76 9.66
CA GLY A 383 -16.17 4.49 10.71
C GLY A 383 -17.10 5.57 10.15
N VAL A 384 -18.39 5.26 10.11
CA VAL A 384 -19.39 6.24 9.71
C VAL A 384 -19.65 7.22 10.87
N ASP A 385 -20.34 8.33 10.57
CA ASP A 385 -20.75 9.29 11.60
C ASP A 385 -21.72 8.60 12.55
N PRO A 386 -21.39 8.47 13.84
CA PRO A 386 -22.28 7.76 14.78
C PRO A 386 -23.50 8.56 15.20
N ASP A 387 -23.62 9.81 14.77
CA ASP A 387 -24.73 10.69 15.16
C ASP A 387 -25.75 10.89 14.05
N ILE A 388 -25.54 10.32 12.87
CA ILE A 388 -26.37 10.64 11.68
C ILE A 388 -27.49 9.64 11.44
N GLN A 389 -27.57 8.52 12.13
CA GLN A 389 -28.45 7.40 11.82
C GLN A 389 -29.93 7.80 11.74
N VAL A 390 -30.43 8.51 12.74
CA VAL A 390 -31.83 8.91 12.76
C VAL A 390 -32.13 9.92 11.65
N TYR A 391 -31.26 10.87 11.43
CA TYR A 391 -31.39 11.85 10.34
C TYR A 391 -31.47 11.15 8.97
N ALA A 392 -30.60 10.17 8.76
CA ALA A 392 -30.59 9.43 7.50
C ALA A 392 -31.87 8.60 7.31
N LEU A 393 -32.39 8.03 8.39
CA LEU A 393 -33.68 7.31 8.34
C LEU A 393 -34.82 8.26 7.93
N LYS A 394 -34.90 9.42 8.55
CA LYS A 394 -35.91 10.41 8.20
C LYS A 394 -35.83 10.82 6.74
N ARG A 395 -34.59 11.06 6.27
CA ARG A 395 -34.33 11.39 4.85
C ARG A 395 -34.85 10.31 3.91
N ALA A 396 -34.49 9.06 4.17
CA ALA A 396 -34.89 7.94 3.33
C ALA A 396 -36.40 7.68 3.38
N ALA A 397 -37.01 7.76 4.58
CA ALA A 397 -38.43 7.55 4.74
C ALA A 397 -39.24 8.60 4.00
N LEU A 398 -38.82 9.87 4.07
CA LEU A 398 -39.48 10.94 3.31
C LEU A 398 -39.36 10.75 1.82
N LEU A 399 -38.20 10.29 1.35
CA LEU A 399 -38.00 9.98 -0.09
C LEU A 399 -38.89 8.80 -0.51
N MET A 400 -39.04 7.79 0.33
CA MET A 400 -39.93 6.66 0.00
C MET A 400 -41.39 7.09 -0.02
N LYS A 401 -41.78 8.00 0.87
CA LYS A 401 -43.13 8.57 0.85
C LYS A 401 -43.37 9.35 -0.42
N GLU A 402 -42.41 10.21 -0.81
CA GLU A 402 -42.52 11.07 -1.99
C GLU A 402 -42.44 10.26 -3.30
N LEU A 403 -41.49 9.32 -3.39
CA LEU A 403 -41.16 8.68 -4.68
C LEU A 403 -41.78 7.29 -4.86
N ALA A 404 -42.25 6.66 -3.77
CA ALA A 404 -42.87 5.32 -3.84
C ALA A 404 -44.29 5.31 -3.28
N GLY A 405 -44.78 6.45 -2.82
CA GLY A 405 -46.13 6.58 -2.25
C GLY A 405 -46.29 5.88 -0.91
N GLY A 406 -45.17 5.63 -0.21
CA GLY A 406 -45.21 4.90 1.08
C GLY A 406 -45.81 5.68 2.22
N GLU A 407 -46.20 4.97 3.27
CA GLU A 407 -46.67 5.54 4.52
C GLU A 407 -45.72 5.14 5.63
N ILE A 408 -45.30 6.11 6.45
CA ILE A 408 -44.43 5.82 7.60
C ILE A 408 -45.27 5.12 8.66
N ALA A 409 -44.97 3.85 8.92
CA ALA A 409 -45.88 2.93 9.63
C ALA A 409 -45.37 2.50 11.01
N SER A 410 -44.38 3.16 11.56
CA SER A 410 -43.88 2.93 12.93
C SER A 410 -43.17 4.16 13.45
N GLU A 411 -43.00 4.22 14.78
CA GLU A 411 -42.01 5.11 15.37
C GLU A 411 -40.60 4.67 14.96
N ILE A 412 -39.65 5.58 14.98
CA ILE A 412 -38.24 5.22 14.78
C ILE A 412 -37.77 4.44 16.00
N THR A 413 -37.26 3.25 15.78
CA THR A 413 -36.53 2.50 16.81
C THR A 413 -35.08 2.95 16.75
N ASP A 414 -34.52 3.38 17.87
CA ASP A 414 -33.11 3.81 17.95
C ASP A 414 -32.51 3.23 19.23
N ILE A 415 -31.73 2.18 19.06
CA ILE A 415 -31.05 1.47 20.15
C ILE A 415 -29.60 1.93 20.15
N CYS A 416 -29.18 2.70 21.14
CA CYS A 416 -27.82 3.20 21.29
C CYS A 416 -27.31 2.82 22.68
N SER A 417 -26.56 1.72 22.73
CA SER A 417 -26.08 1.16 24.01
C SER A 417 -24.78 1.79 24.47
N ALA A 418 -23.98 2.31 23.53
CA ALA A 418 -22.65 2.86 23.81
C ALA A 418 -22.42 4.09 22.92
N PRO A 419 -22.92 5.26 23.35
CA PRO A 419 -22.71 6.50 22.58
C PRO A 419 -21.24 6.77 22.38
N ILE A 420 -20.88 7.17 21.17
CA ILE A 420 -19.49 7.49 20.84
C ILE A 420 -19.29 8.98 21.10
N GLU A 421 -18.37 9.26 22.00
CA GLU A 421 -18.12 10.63 22.43
C GLU A 421 -17.14 11.35 21.51
N LYS A 422 -17.18 12.67 21.52
CA LYS A 422 -16.23 13.52 20.81
C LYS A 422 -14.83 13.31 21.36
N PHE A 423 -13.83 13.35 20.48
CA PHE A 423 -12.44 13.28 20.89
C PHE A 423 -12.04 14.59 21.57
N LYS A 424 -11.53 14.50 22.80
CA LYS A 424 -11.06 15.66 23.56
C LYS A 424 -9.56 15.76 23.37
N VAL A 425 -9.08 16.91 22.89
CA VAL A 425 -7.66 17.12 22.58
C VAL A 425 -7.21 18.45 23.18
N GLU A 426 -6.02 18.44 23.76
CA GLU A 426 -5.34 19.66 24.18
C GLU A 426 -4.54 20.20 23.01
N LEU A 427 -4.65 21.52 22.76
CA LEU A 427 -4.00 22.17 21.63
C LEU A 427 -3.17 23.34 22.18
N ASP A 428 -1.86 23.25 22.06
CA ASP A 428 -0.94 24.31 22.47
C ASP A 428 -0.63 25.18 21.24
N ILE A 429 -1.13 26.40 21.25
CA ILE A 429 -1.02 27.33 20.09
C ILE A 429 0.46 27.64 19.78
N LYS A 430 1.31 27.72 20.81
CA LYS A 430 2.75 27.91 20.57
C LYS A 430 3.38 26.73 19.85
N HIS A 431 2.97 25.52 20.25
CA HIS A 431 3.46 24.31 19.60
C HIS A 431 2.93 24.22 18.16
N VAL A 432 1.65 24.57 17.93
CA VAL A 432 1.07 24.64 16.59
C VAL A 432 1.93 25.52 15.68
N ASN A 433 2.22 26.75 16.11
CA ASN A 433 2.97 27.71 15.32
C ASN A 433 4.42 27.26 15.10
N SER A 434 5.02 26.65 16.12
CA SER A 434 6.38 26.11 16.03
C SER A 434 6.48 24.98 15.01
N LEU A 435 5.50 24.07 15.02
CA LEU A 435 5.48 22.93 14.11
C LEU A 435 5.22 23.37 12.67
N ILE A 436 4.30 24.32 12.48
CA ILE A 436 3.97 24.85 11.15
C ILE A 436 5.12 25.68 10.58
N GLY A 437 5.85 26.39 11.45
CA GLY A 437 6.95 27.24 11.04
C GLY A 437 6.52 28.65 10.66
N LYS A 438 5.30 29.02 11.02
CA LYS A 438 4.75 30.36 10.79
C LYS A 438 3.75 30.68 11.91
N GLU A 439 3.77 31.89 12.39
CA GLU A 439 2.78 32.31 13.37
C GLU A 439 1.45 32.59 12.66
N ILE A 440 0.43 31.81 13.00
CA ILE A 440 -0.93 32.01 12.53
C ILE A 440 -1.73 32.68 13.65
N PRO A 441 -2.41 33.80 13.38
CA PRO A 441 -3.17 34.48 14.42
C PRO A 441 -4.21 33.57 15.09
N ALA A 442 -4.35 33.70 16.41
CA ALA A 442 -5.29 32.85 17.16
C ALA A 442 -6.71 32.94 16.62
N ASP A 443 -7.15 34.14 16.18
CA ASP A 443 -8.49 34.31 15.62
C ASP A 443 -8.67 33.53 14.31
N THR A 444 -7.61 33.44 13.50
CA THR A 444 -7.63 32.63 12.28
C THR A 444 -7.79 31.15 12.65
N ILE A 445 -7.07 30.70 13.67
CA ILE A 445 -7.17 29.32 14.15
C ILE A 445 -8.59 29.05 14.67
N ARG A 446 -9.17 29.96 15.43
CA ARG A 446 -10.56 29.84 15.92
C ARG A 446 -11.54 29.73 14.76
N THR A 447 -11.38 30.57 13.75
CA THR A 447 -12.26 30.55 12.57
C THR A 447 -12.16 29.21 11.83
N ILE A 448 -10.94 28.70 11.62
CA ILE A 448 -10.72 27.44 10.94
C ILE A 448 -11.33 26.27 11.73
N LEU A 449 -11.03 26.18 13.03
CA LEU A 449 -11.55 25.10 13.87
C LEU A 449 -13.08 25.13 13.92
N GLY A 450 -13.65 26.33 14.09
CA GLY A 450 -15.11 26.49 14.10
C GLY A 450 -15.76 26.10 12.79
N ALA A 451 -15.12 26.43 11.66
CA ALA A 451 -15.61 26.07 10.34
C ALA A 451 -15.59 24.54 10.12
N LEU A 452 -14.70 23.85 10.82
CA LEU A 452 -14.56 22.37 10.74
C LEU A 452 -15.37 21.66 11.82
N ASP A 453 -16.27 22.36 12.50
CA ASP A 453 -17.11 21.83 13.59
C ASP A 453 -16.30 21.34 14.81
N ILE A 454 -15.05 21.79 14.92
CA ILE A 454 -14.21 21.49 16.08
C ILE A 454 -14.47 22.58 17.12
N LYS A 455 -15.09 22.18 18.23
CA LYS A 455 -15.51 23.13 19.25
C LYS A 455 -14.40 23.42 20.25
N ILE A 456 -14.13 24.70 20.48
CA ILE A 456 -13.20 25.12 21.54
C ILE A 456 -14.01 25.20 22.83
N GLU A 457 -13.72 24.26 23.75
CA GLU A 457 -14.45 24.20 25.04
C GLU A 457 -13.84 25.09 26.10
N ALA A 458 -12.54 25.33 26.05
CA ALA A 458 -11.85 26.18 27.03
C ALA A 458 -10.56 26.71 26.44
N GLU A 459 -10.20 27.93 26.82
CA GLU A 459 -8.94 28.58 26.48
C GLU A 459 -8.26 29.03 27.78
N GLU A 460 -7.07 28.51 28.06
CA GLU A 460 -6.24 28.89 29.20
C GLU A 460 -4.89 29.40 28.65
N GLY A 461 -4.91 30.68 28.24
CA GLY A 461 -3.77 31.25 27.54
C GLY A 461 -3.55 30.58 26.18
N ASP A 462 -2.37 30.02 25.96
CA ASP A 462 -2.05 29.34 24.71
C ASP A 462 -2.48 27.87 24.69
N LEU A 463 -2.94 27.33 25.81
CA LEU A 463 -3.42 25.96 25.89
C LEU A 463 -4.93 25.94 25.79
N TRP A 464 -5.42 25.34 24.71
CA TRP A 464 -6.86 25.22 24.43
C TRP A 464 -7.31 23.77 24.58
N ARG A 465 -8.53 23.58 25.03
CA ARG A 465 -9.17 22.26 25.04
C ARG A 465 -10.25 22.24 23.97
N VAL A 466 -10.15 21.31 23.04
CA VAL A 466 -11.07 21.24 21.92
C VAL A 466 -11.77 19.89 21.88
N ALA A 467 -12.99 19.87 21.29
CA ALA A 467 -13.78 18.67 21.08
C ALA A 467 -13.97 18.46 19.58
N VAL A 468 -13.47 17.33 19.08
CA VAL A 468 -13.53 16.98 17.67
C VAL A 468 -14.76 16.11 17.43
N PRO A 469 -15.58 16.43 16.40
CA PRO A 469 -16.78 15.63 16.15
C PRO A 469 -16.40 14.18 15.78
N PRO A 470 -17.21 13.19 16.20
CA PRO A 470 -16.83 11.79 16.03
C PRO A 470 -16.85 11.31 14.58
N TYR A 471 -17.42 12.06 13.64
CA TYR A 471 -17.30 11.70 12.23
C TYR A 471 -15.88 11.91 11.68
N ARG A 472 -15.04 12.67 12.39
CA ARG A 472 -13.61 12.80 12.05
C ARG A 472 -12.83 11.74 12.84
N VAL A 473 -12.85 10.54 12.34
CA VAL A 473 -12.21 9.38 12.98
C VAL A 473 -10.68 9.48 13.00
N ASP A 474 -10.14 10.36 12.17
CA ASP A 474 -8.70 10.55 11.96
C ASP A 474 -8.10 11.65 12.82
N VAL A 475 -8.91 12.52 13.43
CA VAL A 475 -8.42 13.69 14.17
C VAL A 475 -8.55 13.40 15.68
N THR A 476 -7.49 12.80 16.24
CA THR A 476 -7.50 12.33 17.62
C THR A 476 -6.35 12.89 18.47
N ARG A 477 -5.39 13.58 17.86
CA ARG A 477 -4.19 14.09 18.52
C ARG A 477 -3.94 15.55 18.13
N GLU A 478 -3.07 16.21 18.88
CA GLU A 478 -2.67 17.59 18.58
C GLU A 478 -2.11 17.72 17.15
N ALA A 479 -1.28 16.77 16.74
CA ALA A 479 -0.67 16.81 15.41
C ALA A 479 -1.74 16.78 14.30
N ASP A 480 -2.84 16.04 14.53
CA ASP A 480 -3.93 15.97 13.56
C ASP A 480 -4.65 17.33 13.46
N LEU A 481 -4.80 18.02 14.60
CA LEU A 481 -5.38 19.36 14.61
C LEU A 481 -4.48 20.37 13.89
N VAL A 482 -3.16 20.25 14.06
CA VAL A 482 -2.21 21.09 13.33
C VAL A 482 -2.38 20.91 11.83
N GLU A 483 -2.55 19.66 11.38
CA GLU A 483 -2.80 19.36 9.97
C GLU A 483 -4.11 19.98 9.49
N GLU A 484 -5.17 19.89 10.28
CA GLU A 484 -6.46 20.49 9.93
C GLU A 484 -6.36 22.00 9.77
N ILE A 485 -5.67 22.65 10.69
CA ILE A 485 -5.43 24.10 10.60
C ILE A 485 -4.66 24.42 9.32
N LEU A 486 -3.60 23.69 9.07
CA LEU A 486 -2.68 23.95 7.97
C LEU A 486 -3.32 23.68 6.60
N ARG A 487 -4.11 22.60 6.46
CA ARG A 487 -4.73 22.30 5.18
C ARG A 487 -5.78 23.34 4.77
N ILE A 488 -6.50 23.90 5.75
CA ILE A 488 -7.49 24.96 5.45
C ILE A 488 -6.79 26.31 5.26
N TYR A 489 -5.76 26.60 6.09
CA TYR A 489 -4.96 27.81 5.92
C TYR A 489 -4.25 27.82 4.57
N GLY A 490 -3.78 26.66 4.11
CA GLY A 490 -3.09 26.46 2.85
C GLY A 490 -1.60 26.27 3.03
N TYR A 491 -1.13 25.09 2.62
CA TYR A 491 0.30 24.75 2.67
C TYR A 491 1.16 25.74 1.88
N ASN A 492 0.62 26.23 0.74
CA ASN A 492 1.35 27.15 -0.12
C ASN A 492 1.51 28.55 0.49
N ASN A 493 0.80 28.83 1.58
CA ASN A 493 0.90 30.10 2.29
C ASN A 493 1.98 30.10 3.36
N ILE A 494 2.70 28.97 3.51
CA ILE A 494 3.80 28.86 4.47
C ILE A 494 5.09 29.16 3.74
N PRO A 495 5.81 30.20 4.14
CA PRO A 495 7.06 30.56 3.43
C PRO A 495 8.18 29.57 3.71
N VAL A 496 8.99 29.29 2.70
CA VAL A 496 10.18 28.47 2.89
C VAL A 496 11.28 29.40 3.42
N PRO A 497 11.82 29.14 4.63
CA PRO A 497 12.87 30.02 5.17
C PRO A 497 14.16 29.87 4.39
N SER A 498 14.95 30.93 4.36
CA SER A 498 16.28 30.94 3.71
C SER A 498 17.34 30.21 4.52
N HIS A 499 17.06 29.92 5.79
CA HIS A 499 18.00 29.26 6.70
C HIS A 499 17.32 28.11 7.42
N VAL A 500 18.08 27.04 7.64
CA VAL A 500 17.64 25.91 8.45
C VAL A 500 18.14 26.14 9.88
N ASN A 501 17.23 26.08 10.84
CA ASN A 501 17.57 26.16 12.25
C ASN A 501 17.19 24.81 12.88
N SER A 502 18.22 24.03 13.20
CA SER A 502 17.97 22.70 13.77
C SER A 502 19.05 22.35 14.78
N ALA A 503 18.70 21.55 15.77
CA ALA A 503 19.67 20.94 16.64
C ALA A 503 20.52 19.94 15.87
N LEU A 504 21.82 19.94 16.12
CA LEU A 504 22.72 18.98 15.51
C LEU A 504 22.62 17.65 16.28
N SER A 505 22.43 16.59 15.59
CA SER A 505 22.50 15.26 16.16
C SER A 505 23.62 14.49 15.48
N TYR A 506 24.35 13.71 16.25
CA TYR A 506 25.47 12.93 15.75
C TYR A 506 25.09 11.48 15.70
N ALA A 507 25.34 10.85 14.56
CA ALA A 507 25.12 9.41 14.43
C ALA A 507 25.94 8.65 15.48
N PRO A 508 25.41 7.56 16.04
CA PRO A 508 26.18 6.73 16.97
C PRO A 508 27.49 6.27 16.33
N LYS A 509 28.55 6.25 17.14
CA LYS A 509 29.85 5.74 16.68
C LYS A 509 30.14 4.39 17.31
N PRO A 510 30.74 3.46 16.57
CA PRO A 510 31.20 3.61 15.17
C PRO A 510 30.04 3.60 14.19
N ASP A 511 30.17 4.36 13.12
CA ASP A 511 29.16 4.45 12.05
C ASP A 511 29.24 3.18 11.18
N ARG A 512 28.18 2.37 11.23
CA ARG A 512 28.12 1.11 10.49
C ARG A 512 28.28 1.32 8.97
N ASN A 513 27.67 2.35 8.44
CA ASN A 513 27.74 2.60 7.00
C ASN A 513 29.15 2.98 6.55
N LYS A 514 29.85 3.78 7.34
CA LYS A 514 31.25 4.12 7.03
C LYS A 514 32.15 2.88 7.07
N LEU A 515 31.93 2.00 8.07
CA LEU A 515 32.71 0.77 8.19
C LEU A 515 32.37 -0.21 7.08
N MET A 516 31.10 -0.30 6.72
CA MET A 516 30.68 -1.12 5.59
C MET A 516 31.34 -0.64 4.29
N ASN A 517 31.32 0.67 4.04
CA ASN A 517 31.97 1.24 2.85
C ASN A 517 33.48 1.01 2.85
N LEU A 518 34.12 1.12 4.04
CA LEU A 518 35.55 0.83 4.17
C LEU A 518 35.88 -0.60 3.71
N ALA A 519 35.06 -1.57 4.16
CA ALA A 519 35.21 -2.96 3.77
C ALA A 519 34.91 -3.16 2.27
N ALA A 520 33.83 -2.54 1.80
CA ALA A 520 33.41 -2.65 0.39
C ALA A 520 34.47 -2.07 -0.55
N ASP A 521 35.00 -0.89 -0.23
CA ASP A 521 36.06 -0.27 -1.03
C ASP A 521 37.30 -1.15 -1.07
N PHE A 522 37.66 -1.75 0.08
CA PHE A 522 38.82 -2.66 0.14
C PHE A 522 38.59 -3.89 -0.76
N LEU A 523 37.42 -4.50 -0.69
CA LEU A 523 37.09 -5.68 -1.51
C LEU A 523 37.05 -5.32 -3.00
N THR A 524 36.43 -4.22 -3.34
CA THR A 524 36.35 -3.76 -4.73
C THR A 524 37.73 -3.48 -5.30
N ALA A 525 38.59 -2.84 -4.52
CA ALA A 525 39.99 -2.55 -4.94
C ALA A 525 40.79 -3.83 -5.16
N ASN A 526 40.38 -4.96 -4.55
CA ASN A 526 41.04 -6.26 -4.73
C ASN A 526 40.32 -7.14 -5.78
N GLY A 527 39.48 -6.51 -6.60
CA GLY A 527 38.84 -7.17 -7.73
C GLY A 527 37.56 -7.92 -7.45
N PHE A 528 36.92 -7.66 -6.30
CA PHE A 528 35.63 -8.27 -5.95
C PHE A 528 34.49 -7.39 -6.47
N THR A 529 33.42 -8.04 -6.89
CA THR A 529 32.19 -7.36 -7.34
C THR A 529 31.11 -7.53 -6.29
N GLU A 530 30.45 -6.44 -5.94
CA GLU A 530 29.33 -6.48 -4.99
C GLU A 530 28.08 -7.02 -5.65
N ILE A 531 27.38 -7.92 -4.95
CA ILE A 531 26.05 -8.35 -5.36
C ILE A 531 25.03 -7.88 -4.33
N MET A 532 23.78 -7.78 -4.76
CA MET A 532 22.69 -7.41 -3.87
C MET A 532 21.51 -8.33 -4.15
N SER A 533 21.19 -9.17 -3.19
CA SER A 533 20.17 -10.21 -3.33
C SER A 533 18.93 -9.88 -2.51
N ASN A 534 17.82 -10.53 -2.87
CA ASN A 534 16.56 -10.41 -2.13
C ASN A 534 16.73 -11.04 -0.74
N SER A 535 16.11 -10.39 0.27
CA SER A 535 16.04 -10.98 1.61
C SER A 535 15.09 -12.17 1.68
N LEU A 536 14.15 -12.25 0.73
CA LEU A 536 13.25 -13.40 0.62
C LEU A 536 13.90 -14.49 -0.24
N THR A 537 13.65 -15.74 0.16
CA THR A 537 14.25 -16.90 -0.50
C THR A 537 13.30 -18.10 -0.41
N LYS A 538 13.78 -19.26 -0.86
CA LYS A 538 13.01 -20.51 -0.87
C LYS A 538 13.16 -21.26 0.44
N ALA A 539 12.05 -21.62 1.07
CA ALA A 539 12.05 -22.50 2.24
C ALA A 539 12.73 -23.84 1.89
N ALA A 540 12.60 -24.29 0.65
CA ALA A 540 13.18 -25.55 0.17
C ALA A 540 14.70 -25.63 0.38
N TYR A 541 15.41 -24.49 0.35
CA TYR A 541 16.85 -24.48 0.59
C TYR A 541 17.22 -24.94 1.99
N TYR A 542 16.30 -24.80 2.94
CA TYR A 542 16.56 -25.13 4.36
C TYR A 542 16.08 -26.53 4.75
N GLU A 543 15.37 -27.21 3.86
CA GLU A 543 14.89 -28.58 4.11
C GLU A 543 16.07 -29.51 4.33
N GLY A 544 16.05 -30.23 5.44
CA GLY A 544 17.07 -31.19 5.79
C GLY A 544 18.36 -30.61 6.34
N LEU A 545 18.47 -29.27 6.45
CA LEU A 545 19.66 -28.65 7.01
C LEU A 545 19.66 -28.71 8.53
N THR A 546 20.85 -28.93 9.11
CA THR A 546 21.07 -28.86 10.56
C THR A 546 21.72 -27.53 10.95
N SER A 547 22.52 -26.93 10.05
CA SER A 547 23.19 -25.65 10.32
C SER A 547 22.21 -24.47 10.38
N TYR A 548 21.18 -24.51 9.53
CA TYR A 548 20.13 -23.52 9.47
C TYR A 548 18.80 -24.26 9.35
N LYS A 549 18.20 -24.54 10.50
CA LYS A 549 17.00 -25.39 10.55
C LYS A 549 15.76 -24.71 9.96
N PRO A 550 14.89 -25.47 9.26
CA PRO A 550 13.66 -24.92 8.70
C PRO A 550 12.75 -24.22 9.72
N GLU A 551 12.68 -24.76 10.96
CA GLU A 551 11.84 -24.17 12.02
C GLU A 551 12.31 -22.79 12.47
N HIS A 552 13.54 -22.41 12.13
CA HIS A 552 14.09 -21.09 12.46
C HIS A 552 13.93 -20.09 11.31
N CYS A 553 13.26 -20.47 10.23
CA CYS A 553 12.94 -19.54 9.17
C CYS A 553 11.80 -18.61 9.57
N VAL A 554 11.93 -17.33 9.22
CA VAL A 554 10.84 -16.36 9.30
C VAL A 554 9.97 -16.58 8.07
N LYS A 555 8.76 -17.06 8.26
CA LYS A 555 7.84 -17.40 7.16
C LYS A 555 7.01 -16.20 6.75
N ILE A 556 6.76 -16.06 5.47
CA ILE A 556 5.92 -15.01 4.91
C ILE A 556 4.47 -15.50 4.91
N LEU A 557 3.58 -14.69 5.46
CA LEU A 557 2.17 -15.06 5.60
C LEU A 557 1.48 -15.28 4.24
N ASN A 558 1.70 -14.35 3.32
CA ASN A 558 1.07 -14.40 2.00
C ASN A 558 2.16 -14.25 0.92
N PRO A 559 2.98 -15.29 0.68
CA PRO A 559 4.07 -15.16 -0.27
C PRO A 559 3.57 -15.05 -1.71
N LEU A 560 4.27 -14.25 -2.52
CA LEU A 560 3.96 -14.11 -3.94
C LEU A 560 4.24 -15.39 -4.72
N SER A 561 5.19 -16.19 -4.25
CA SER A 561 5.53 -17.46 -4.86
C SER A 561 6.28 -18.34 -3.86
N ASN A 562 6.42 -19.63 -4.18
CA ASN A 562 7.21 -20.56 -3.36
C ASN A 562 8.71 -20.27 -3.43
N ASP A 563 9.14 -19.43 -4.36
CA ASP A 563 10.54 -19.04 -4.47
C ASP A 563 10.88 -17.88 -3.50
N LEU A 564 9.88 -17.26 -2.89
CA LEU A 564 10.03 -16.09 -2.00
C LEU A 564 9.16 -16.25 -0.76
N ASN A 565 9.19 -17.42 -0.14
CA ASN A 565 8.24 -17.74 0.95
C ASN A 565 8.82 -17.68 2.36
N VAL A 566 10.15 -17.49 2.50
CA VAL A 566 10.79 -17.27 3.81
C VAL A 566 11.85 -16.19 3.70
N MET A 567 12.26 -15.64 4.84
CA MET A 567 13.42 -14.76 4.91
C MET A 567 14.69 -15.57 5.13
N ARG A 568 15.78 -15.14 4.51
CA ARG A 568 17.04 -15.90 4.52
C ARG A 568 17.69 -15.93 5.90
N GLN A 569 18.23 -17.10 6.30
CA GLN A 569 19.05 -17.25 7.50
C GLN A 569 20.54 -17.09 7.20
N THR A 570 20.93 -17.17 5.92
CA THR A 570 22.31 -17.07 5.47
C THR A 570 22.35 -16.39 4.10
N LEU A 571 23.47 -15.77 3.78
CA LEU A 571 23.70 -15.17 2.45
C LEU A 571 24.17 -16.23 1.45
N LEU A 572 24.42 -17.45 1.88
CA LEU A 572 25.04 -18.49 1.05
C LEU A 572 24.20 -18.85 -0.16
N PHE A 573 22.89 -19.08 0.00
CA PHE A 573 22.06 -19.56 -1.10
C PHE A 573 21.91 -18.50 -2.18
N ASN A 574 21.76 -17.24 -1.79
CA ASN A 574 21.72 -16.14 -2.76
C ASN A 574 23.05 -16.02 -3.52
N MET A 575 24.17 -16.21 -2.80
CA MET A 575 25.50 -16.20 -3.41
C MET A 575 25.63 -17.32 -4.43
N LEU A 576 25.19 -18.53 -4.09
CA LEU A 576 25.24 -19.68 -5.01
C LEU A 576 24.34 -19.47 -6.22
N GLU A 577 23.20 -18.83 -6.04
CA GLU A 577 22.33 -18.44 -7.18
C GLU A 577 23.08 -17.48 -8.12
N ALA A 578 23.80 -16.51 -7.55
CA ALA A 578 24.57 -15.56 -8.34
C ALA A 578 25.70 -16.26 -9.11
N VAL A 579 26.41 -17.18 -8.44
CA VAL A 579 27.46 -17.97 -9.09
C VAL A 579 26.87 -18.81 -10.21
N GLN A 580 25.74 -19.48 -9.95
CA GLN A 580 25.06 -20.30 -10.95
C GLN A 580 24.68 -19.49 -12.18
N LEU A 581 24.07 -18.32 -11.94
CA LEU A 581 23.65 -17.44 -13.04
C LEU A 581 24.86 -17.05 -13.91
N ASN A 582 25.95 -16.65 -13.26
CA ASN A 582 27.15 -16.21 -13.98
C ASN A 582 27.83 -17.35 -14.72
N THR A 583 27.95 -18.53 -14.09
CA THR A 583 28.56 -19.68 -14.77
C THR A 583 27.72 -20.15 -15.96
N ASN A 584 26.41 -20.06 -15.86
CA ASN A 584 25.51 -20.39 -16.98
C ASN A 584 25.71 -19.43 -18.16
N HIS A 585 26.15 -18.20 -17.87
CA HIS A 585 26.52 -17.21 -18.90
C HIS A 585 27.98 -17.29 -19.28
N ARG A 586 28.66 -18.38 -18.93
CA ARG A 586 30.08 -18.65 -19.25
C ARG A 586 31.04 -17.65 -18.57
N ASN A 587 30.63 -17.11 -17.45
CA ASN A 587 31.42 -16.20 -16.63
C ASN A 587 31.71 -16.90 -15.29
N GLY A 588 32.68 -17.81 -15.29
CA GLY A 588 32.91 -18.69 -14.16
C GLY A 588 34.02 -18.28 -13.20
N ASP A 589 34.79 -17.25 -13.55
CA ASP A 589 35.91 -16.76 -12.70
C ASP A 589 35.40 -15.58 -11.91
N LEU A 590 34.97 -15.83 -10.65
CA LEU A 590 34.21 -14.87 -9.88
C LEU A 590 34.85 -14.59 -8.53
N LYS A 591 34.80 -13.30 -8.14
CA LYS A 591 35.13 -12.82 -6.82
C LYS A 591 33.96 -11.92 -6.43
N LEU A 592 33.09 -12.38 -5.53
CA LEU A 592 31.85 -11.69 -5.18
C LEU A 592 31.78 -11.41 -3.68
N TYR A 593 31.06 -10.33 -3.32
CA TYR A 593 30.74 -10.07 -1.93
C TYR A 593 29.35 -9.46 -1.80
N GLU A 594 28.76 -9.63 -0.61
CA GLU A 594 27.44 -9.08 -0.31
C GLU A 594 27.37 -8.71 1.15
N PHE A 595 26.80 -7.53 1.44
CA PHE A 595 26.37 -7.16 2.76
C PHE A 595 24.85 -7.35 2.86
N GLY A 596 24.36 -7.96 3.92
CA GLY A 596 22.94 -8.16 4.06
C GLY A 596 22.52 -8.62 5.45
N ASN A 597 21.26 -8.38 5.76
CA ASN A 597 20.66 -8.93 6.97
C ASN A 597 20.27 -10.38 6.74
N CYS A 598 20.44 -11.17 7.78
CA CYS A 598 19.93 -12.53 7.89
C CYS A 598 18.93 -12.57 9.04
N TYR A 599 17.90 -13.40 8.93
CA TYR A 599 16.72 -13.33 9.79
C TYR A 599 16.47 -14.68 10.44
N PHE A 600 16.09 -14.64 11.72
CA PHE A 600 15.91 -15.86 12.52
C PHE A 600 14.64 -15.80 13.34
N TYR A 601 14.00 -16.95 13.50
CA TYR A 601 12.83 -17.13 14.32
C TYR A 601 13.12 -18.19 15.39
N ASP A 602 12.85 -17.87 16.65
CA ASP A 602 12.98 -18.81 17.77
C ASP A 602 11.75 -18.65 18.66
N ALA A 603 10.81 -19.57 18.52
CA ALA A 603 9.56 -19.52 19.27
C ALA A 603 9.80 -19.54 20.80
N THR A 604 10.90 -20.16 21.26
CA THR A 604 11.18 -20.26 22.69
C THR A 604 11.64 -18.96 23.33
N ALA A 605 12.05 -17.99 22.52
CA ALA A 605 12.52 -16.69 23.00
C ALA A 605 11.38 -15.71 23.29
N ALA A 606 10.17 -16.01 22.79
CA ALA A 606 9.00 -15.13 22.95
C ALA A 606 8.33 -15.33 24.31
N THR A 607 7.74 -14.25 24.83
CA THR A 607 6.81 -14.33 25.97
C THR A 607 5.50 -13.68 25.57
N PRO A 608 4.41 -13.92 26.31
CA PRO A 608 3.13 -13.26 25.99
C PRO A 608 3.24 -11.72 25.95
N GLU A 609 4.12 -11.15 26.79
CA GLU A 609 4.32 -9.70 26.87
C GLU A 609 5.20 -9.18 25.75
N GLU A 610 6.09 -10.04 25.23
CA GLU A 610 7.07 -9.64 24.24
C GLU A 610 7.15 -10.69 23.12
N PRO A 611 6.10 -10.79 22.30
CA PRO A 611 6.08 -11.80 21.22
C PRO A 611 7.14 -11.57 20.14
N LEU A 612 7.56 -10.34 19.96
CA LEU A 612 8.56 -10.00 18.94
C LEU A 612 9.97 -10.49 19.29
N LYS A 613 10.23 -10.91 20.53
CA LYS A 613 11.51 -11.49 20.89
C LYS A 613 11.80 -12.81 20.16
N ALA A 614 10.77 -13.41 19.57
CA ALA A 614 10.97 -14.60 18.73
C ALA A 614 11.81 -14.29 17.49
N TYR A 615 11.88 -13.04 17.06
CA TYR A 615 12.54 -12.64 15.83
C TYR A 615 13.85 -11.93 16.10
N SER A 616 14.88 -12.26 15.31
CA SER A 616 16.17 -11.56 15.41
C SER A 616 16.80 -11.38 14.04
N GLU A 617 17.70 -10.41 13.94
CA GLU A 617 18.42 -10.11 12.72
C GLU A 617 19.91 -10.02 13.01
N GLN A 618 20.72 -10.42 12.02
CA GLN A 618 22.18 -10.24 12.05
C GLN A 618 22.62 -9.64 10.73
N PHE A 619 23.43 -8.60 10.80
CA PHE A 619 24.01 -7.98 9.61
C PHE A 619 25.32 -8.68 9.29
N ARG A 620 25.39 -9.28 8.10
CA ARG A 620 26.51 -10.13 7.70
C ARG A 620 27.20 -9.66 6.41
N LEU A 621 28.45 -10.08 6.26
CA LEU A 621 29.23 -9.95 5.04
C LEU A 621 29.51 -11.35 4.51
N ALA A 622 29.17 -11.60 3.23
CA ALA A 622 29.52 -12.83 2.54
C ALA A 622 30.55 -12.53 1.47
N ILE A 623 31.50 -13.43 1.31
CA ILE A 623 32.54 -13.34 0.28
C ILE A 623 32.65 -14.70 -0.39
N ALA A 624 32.75 -14.75 -1.72
CA ALA A 624 32.93 -15.97 -2.49
C ALA A 624 33.98 -15.81 -3.56
N VAL A 625 34.81 -16.83 -3.73
CA VAL A 625 35.75 -16.92 -4.85
C VAL A 625 35.57 -18.28 -5.51
N THR A 626 35.63 -18.29 -6.84
CA THR A 626 35.49 -19.51 -7.61
C THR A 626 36.18 -19.34 -8.97
N GLY A 627 36.57 -20.46 -9.59
CA GLY A 627 37.22 -20.45 -10.91
C GLY A 627 38.68 -20.09 -10.83
N ILE A 628 39.15 -19.33 -11.77
CA ILE A 628 40.55 -18.93 -11.90
C ILE A 628 40.78 -17.60 -11.16
N ALA A 629 41.61 -17.63 -10.12
CA ALA A 629 41.92 -16.43 -9.31
C ALA A 629 42.90 -15.51 -10.01
N ALA A 630 43.83 -16.07 -10.79
CA ALA A 630 44.81 -15.30 -11.58
C ALA A 630 44.87 -15.90 -12.97
N PRO A 631 44.51 -15.17 -14.02
CA PRO A 631 44.45 -15.74 -15.36
C PRO A 631 45.83 -15.97 -15.98
N LEU A 632 45.87 -16.85 -16.99
CA LEU A 632 47.09 -17.12 -17.80
C LEU A 632 47.55 -15.82 -18.41
N SER A 633 48.85 -15.60 -18.34
CA SER A 633 49.52 -14.53 -19.09
C SER A 633 50.88 -15.05 -19.62
N TRP A 634 51.56 -14.23 -20.41
CA TRP A 634 52.84 -14.64 -21.01
C TRP A 634 53.90 -14.94 -19.95
N ASN A 635 53.80 -14.36 -18.77
CA ASN A 635 54.77 -14.49 -17.70
C ASN A 635 54.25 -15.20 -16.46
N ARG A 636 53.00 -15.73 -16.50
CA ARG A 636 52.41 -16.39 -15.32
C ARG A 636 51.44 -17.50 -15.75
N LYS A 637 51.56 -18.62 -15.06
CA LYS A 637 50.60 -19.73 -15.21
C LYS A 637 49.27 -19.35 -14.53
N PRO A 638 48.18 -19.93 -14.99
CA PRO A 638 46.89 -19.66 -14.34
C PRO A 638 46.90 -20.23 -12.95
N GLU A 639 46.27 -19.52 -12.02
CA GLU A 639 46.16 -19.93 -10.60
C GLU A 639 44.70 -20.15 -10.30
N GLN A 640 44.35 -21.34 -9.87
CA GLN A 640 42.99 -21.69 -9.45
C GLN A 640 42.67 -21.00 -8.10
N ALA A 641 41.44 -20.56 -7.93
CA ALA A 641 40.96 -20.11 -6.65
C ALA A 641 41.05 -21.27 -5.63
N SER A 642 41.36 -20.93 -4.40
CA SER A 642 41.51 -21.92 -3.34
C SER A 642 41.02 -21.35 -2.01
N PHE A 643 41.03 -22.20 -1.01
CA PHE A 643 40.73 -21.73 0.35
C PHE A 643 41.68 -20.58 0.74
N PHE A 644 42.95 -20.67 0.30
CA PHE A 644 43.96 -19.65 0.65
C PHE A 644 43.74 -18.32 -0.06
N THR A 645 43.12 -18.35 -1.24
CA THR A 645 42.67 -17.11 -1.90
C THR A 645 41.67 -16.40 -1.03
N LEU A 646 40.70 -17.15 -0.53
CA LEU A 646 39.66 -16.61 0.37
C LEU A 646 40.24 -16.15 1.70
N ARG A 647 41.07 -17.00 2.32
CA ARG A 647 41.69 -16.71 3.61
C ARG A 647 42.57 -15.45 3.54
N ALA A 648 43.33 -15.27 2.48
CA ALA A 648 44.20 -14.12 2.33
C ALA A 648 43.40 -12.80 2.35
N ILE A 649 42.26 -12.76 1.64
CA ILE A 649 41.46 -11.55 1.61
C ILE A 649 40.76 -11.31 2.96
N ALA A 650 40.37 -12.38 3.64
CA ALA A 650 39.75 -12.32 4.97
C ALA A 650 40.75 -11.75 6.01
N GLU A 651 42.00 -12.25 6.00
CA GLU A 651 43.05 -11.75 6.90
C GLU A 651 43.30 -10.27 6.69
N LYS A 652 43.45 -9.86 5.43
CA LYS A 652 43.70 -8.46 5.10
C LYS A 652 42.55 -7.55 5.52
N LEU A 653 41.30 -8.01 5.30
CA LEU A 653 40.11 -7.26 5.67
C LEU A 653 40.05 -7.08 7.20
N LEU A 654 40.24 -8.17 7.96
CA LEU A 654 40.21 -8.10 9.42
C LEU A 654 41.33 -7.19 9.96
N ARG A 655 42.52 -7.26 9.38
CA ARG A 655 43.62 -6.34 9.78
C ARG A 655 43.26 -4.88 9.49
N ARG A 656 42.52 -4.63 8.42
CA ARG A 656 42.03 -3.27 8.13
C ARG A 656 41.17 -2.73 9.27
N PHE A 657 40.48 -3.63 9.98
CA PHE A 657 39.67 -3.28 11.16
C PHE A 657 40.47 -3.41 12.47
N GLY A 658 41.76 -3.71 12.41
CA GLY A 658 42.59 -3.85 13.58
C GLY A 658 42.44 -5.18 14.30
N LEU A 659 42.04 -6.22 13.59
CA LEU A 659 41.88 -7.54 14.19
C LEU A 659 42.76 -8.57 13.46
N ASP A 660 43.60 -9.26 14.22
CA ASP A 660 44.48 -10.30 13.67
C ASP A 660 43.74 -11.64 13.77
N LEU A 661 43.62 -12.33 12.63
CA LEU A 661 42.96 -13.62 12.55
C LEU A 661 43.58 -14.65 13.51
N TYR A 662 44.91 -14.55 13.77
CA TYR A 662 45.57 -15.49 14.66
C TYR A 662 45.28 -15.24 16.17
N THR A 663 44.64 -14.12 16.49
CA THR A 663 44.17 -13.89 17.88
C THR A 663 42.80 -14.46 18.16
N LEU A 664 42.13 -14.95 17.12
CA LEU A 664 40.83 -15.57 17.24
C LEU A 664 40.98 -17.07 17.53
N LYS A 665 40.01 -17.61 18.26
CA LYS A 665 39.94 -19.05 18.45
C LYS A 665 39.55 -19.70 17.13
N SER A 666 40.35 -20.61 16.62
CA SER A 666 40.16 -21.30 15.37
C SER A 666 39.76 -22.75 15.62
N GLU A 667 38.68 -23.22 14.99
CA GLU A 667 38.23 -24.61 15.11
C GLU A 667 37.83 -25.14 13.75
N SER A 668 38.05 -26.46 13.56
CA SER A 668 37.54 -27.14 12.38
C SER A 668 36.01 -27.14 12.44
N LEU A 669 35.35 -26.70 11.39
CA LEU A 669 33.89 -26.60 11.33
C LEU A 669 33.32 -27.78 10.55
N ARG A 670 32.51 -28.58 11.23
CA ARG A 670 31.74 -29.65 10.57
C ARG A 670 30.35 -29.11 10.33
N SER A 671 29.95 -29.13 9.08
CA SER A 671 28.70 -28.49 8.68
C SER A 671 28.17 -29.16 7.40
N ASP A 672 26.87 -29.17 7.26
CA ASP A 672 26.21 -29.61 6.03
C ASP A 672 26.37 -28.62 4.88
N LEU A 673 26.89 -27.43 5.17
CA LEU A 673 27.11 -26.38 4.16
C LEU A 673 28.49 -26.45 3.50
N TYR A 674 29.48 -27.00 4.22
CA TYR A 674 30.88 -26.97 3.78
C TYR A 674 31.43 -28.38 3.69
N GLY A 675 32.42 -28.54 2.81
CA GLY A 675 33.37 -29.64 2.89
C GLY A 675 34.34 -29.35 4.01
N ASP A 676 35.56 -28.93 3.66
CA ASP A 676 36.53 -28.47 4.68
C ASP A 676 36.28 -27.02 5.01
N ALA A 677 36.22 -26.69 6.28
CA ALA A 677 35.92 -25.33 6.74
C ALA A 677 36.51 -25.05 8.13
N LEU A 678 36.71 -23.78 8.41
CA LEU A 678 37.16 -23.27 9.71
C LEU A 678 36.13 -22.26 10.24
N SER A 679 35.96 -22.27 11.54
CA SER A 679 35.21 -21.29 12.29
C SER A 679 36.18 -20.49 13.18
N PHE A 680 36.02 -19.17 13.17
CA PHE A 680 36.82 -18.26 14.00
C PHE A 680 35.91 -17.54 14.95
N SER A 681 36.23 -17.61 16.25
CA SER A 681 35.41 -17.05 17.32
C SER A 681 36.17 -16.02 18.15
N LEU A 682 35.40 -15.04 18.66
CA LEU A 682 35.94 -14.04 19.58
C LEU A 682 36.06 -14.64 20.98
N ASN A 683 37.27 -14.80 21.46
CA ASN A 683 37.62 -15.18 22.82
C ASN A 683 36.68 -16.21 23.51
N ASP A 684 36.63 -16.19 24.81
CA ASP A 684 35.99 -17.24 25.62
C ASP A 684 34.46 -17.27 25.59
N LYS A 685 33.82 -16.32 24.92
CA LYS A 685 32.35 -16.27 24.88
C LYS A 685 31.76 -17.05 23.71
N ALA A 686 32.60 -17.80 23.00
CA ALA A 686 32.17 -18.67 21.89
C ALA A 686 31.30 -17.98 20.84
N ARG A 687 31.41 -16.67 20.68
CA ARG A 687 30.66 -15.98 19.62
C ARG A 687 31.43 -16.09 18.32
N GLU A 688 30.89 -16.86 17.40
CA GLU A 688 31.45 -17.03 16.07
C GLU A 688 31.47 -15.70 15.32
N LEU A 689 32.61 -15.36 14.75
CA LEU A 689 32.76 -14.15 13.97
C LEU A 689 32.74 -14.47 12.47
N VAL A 690 33.47 -15.52 12.06
CA VAL A 690 33.67 -15.86 10.65
C VAL A 690 33.61 -17.36 10.47
N GLN A 691 32.91 -17.79 9.43
CA GLN A 691 33.02 -19.15 8.89
C GLN A 691 33.64 -19.04 7.49
N MET A 692 34.57 -19.90 7.15
CA MET A 692 35.11 -19.96 5.79
C MET A 692 35.50 -21.38 5.41
N GLY A 693 35.23 -21.73 4.16
CA GLY A 693 35.55 -23.05 3.66
C GLY A 693 35.15 -23.26 2.21
N VAL A 694 35.26 -24.50 1.77
CA VAL A 694 34.76 -24.88 0.45
C VAL A 694 33.32 -25.36 0.60
N VAL A 695 32.45 -24.87 -0.27
CA VAL A 695 31.03 -25.24 -0.25
C VAL A 695 30.94 -26.77 -0.49
N SER A 696 30.04 -27.45 0.27
CA SER A 696 29.91 -28.91 0.19
C SER A 696 29.57 -29.37 -1.24
N SER A 697 30.02 -30.57 -1.58
CA SER A 697 29.74 -31.15 -2.91
C SER A 697 28.22 -31.34 -3.11
N LYS A 698 27.48 -31.61 -2.05
CA LYS A 698 26.02 -31.76 -2.10
C LYS A 698 25.35 -30.44 -2.54
N LEU A 699 25.71 -29.33 -1.91
CA LEU A 699 25.16 -28.01 -2.29
C LEU A 699 25.63 -27.59 -3.67
N ARG A 700 26.88 -27.82 -3.98
CA ARG A 700 27.44 -27.51 -5.29
C ARG A 700 26.63 -28.20 -6.40
N LYS A 701 26.34 -29.50 -6.22
CA LYS A 701 25.54 -30.28 -7.17
C LYS A 701 24.11 -29.77 -7.25
N ALA A 702 23.52 -29.38 -6.10
CA ALA A 702 22.15 -28.85 -6.05
C ALA A 702 22.02 -27.57 -6.87
N PHE A 703 23.07 -26.78 -6.97
CA PHE A 703 23.11 -25.57 -7.80
C PHE A 703 23.76 -25.81 -9.19
N ASP A 704 23.97 -27.07 -9.56
CA ASP A 704 24.57 -27.45 -10.85
C ASP A 704 25.92 -26.76 -11.11
N LEU A 705 26.72 -26.63 -10.06
CA LEU A 705 28.05 -26.01 -10.17
C LEU A 705 29.11 -27.10 -10.30
N LYS A 706 29.95 -26.99 -11.33
CA LYS A 706 30.98 -27.98 -11.64
C LYS A 706 32.32 -27.65 -11.00
N GLN A 707 32.47 -26.43 -10.49
CA GLN A 707 33.72 -25.97 -9.89
C GLN A 707 33.52 -25.68 -8.42
N ASP A 708 34.62 -25.76 -7.66
CA ASP A 708 34.58 -25.46 -6.23
C ASP A 708 34.28 -23.97 -6.00
N VAL A 709 33.47 -23.70 -4.98
CA VAL A 709 33.18 -22.34 -4.51
C VAL A 709 33.72 -22.24 -3.09
N TYR A 710 34.60 -21.26 -2.88
CA TYR A 710 35.18 -20.97 -1.56
C TYR A 710 34.39 -19.81 -1.00
N TYR A 711 33.81 -20.03 0.19
CA TYR A 711 32.79 -19.12 0.73
C TYR A 711 33.08 -18.75 2.16
N LEU A 712 32.87 -17.48 2.48
CA LEU A 712 33.04 -16.94 3.81
C LEU A 712 31.77 -16.19 4.19
N GLU A 713 31.34 -16.34 5.45
CA GLU A 713 30.26 -15.52 5.98
C GLU A 713 30.70 -15.00 7.35
N MET A 714 30.58 -13.68 7.52
CA MET A 714 31.09 -12.97 8.70
C MET A 714 29.96 -12.19 9.35
N ASP A 715 29.84 -12.28 10.69
CA ASP A 715 28.96 -11.42 11.45
C ASP A 715 29.60 -10.01 11.52
N PHE A 716 29.18 -9.14 10.61
CA PHE A 716 29.75 -7.80 10.48
C PHE A 716 29.41 -6.94 11.71
N GLY A 717 28.23 -7.14 12.29
CA GLY A 717 27.83 -6.45 13.51
C GLY A 717 28.76 -6.82 14.67
N ALA A 718 29.11 -8.09 14.78
CA ALA A 718 30.05 -8.58 15.80
C ALA A 718 31.47 -8.03 15.56
N LEU A 719 31.89 -7.92 14.31
CA LEU A 719 33.17 -7.31 13.95
C LEU A 719 33.23 -5.84 14.42
N ILE A 720 32.19 -5.08 14.15
CA ILE A 720 32.12 -3.68 14.58
C ILE A 720 32.21 -3.59 16.10
N LYS A 721 31.45 -4.45 16.82
CA LYS A 721 31.49 -4.49 18.28
C LYS A 721 32.89 -4.82 18.81
N ALA A 722 33.51 -5.82 18.21
CA ALA A 722 34.85 -6.30 18.66
C ALA A 722 35.94 -5.24 18.45
N THR A 723 35.79 -4.42 17.40
CA THR A 723 36.86 -3.47 17.02
C THR A 723 36.59 -2.01 17.40
N ARG A 724 35.41 -1.74 18.00
CA ARG A 724 34.99 -0.36 18.30
C ARG A 724 35.96 0.42 19.22
N LYS A 725 36.70 -0.31 20.05
CA LYS A 725 37.65 0.30 20.98
C LYS A 725 39.09 0.34 20.45
N ASN A 726 39.31 -0.23 19.26
CA ASN A 726 40.64 -0.23 18.68
C ASN A 726 41.06 1.20 18.30
N LYS A 727 42.29 1.56 18.69
CA LYS A 727 42.86 2.84 18.35
C LYS A 727 44.11 2.62 17.48
N VAL A 728 44.20 3.35 16.42
CA VAL A 728 45.40 3.35 15.58
C VAL A 728 46.41 4.32 16.22
N THR A 729 47.56 3.76 16.59
CA THR A 729 48.65 4.57 17.17
C THR A 729 49.90 4.44 16.32
N ALA A 730 50.50 5.54 16.00
CA ALA A 730 51.79 5.57 15.27
C ALA A 730 52.90 5.06 16.16
N LYS A 731 53.71 4.20 15.62
CA LYS A 731 54.94 3.71 16.31
C LYS A 731 56.14 3.95 15.41
N GLU A 732 57.25 4.25 16.02
CA GLU A 732 58.47 4.42 15.24
C GLU A 732 58.89 3.10 14.60
N LEU A 733 59.33 3.19 13.38
CA LEU A 733 59.89 2.04 12.69
C LEU A 733 61.23 1.67 13.35
N SER A 734 61.51 0.37 13.43
CA SER A 734 62.80 -0.10 13.95
C SER A 734 63.92 0.40 13.07
N LYS A 735 64.99 0.88 13.71
CA LYS A 735 66.22 1.28 13.05
C LYS A 735 67.22 0.13 12.87
N PHE A 736 66.87 -1.02 13.46
CA PHE A 736 67.78 -2.16 13.53
C PHE A 736 67.33 -3.28 12.56
N PRO A 737 68.24 -3.99 11.93
CA PRO A 737 67.85 -4.98 10.93
C PRO A 737 67.19 -6.21 11.53
N GLU A 738 66.25 -6.80 10.75
CA GLU A 738 65.67 -8.08 11.10
C GLU A 738 66.60 -9.20 10.72
N VAL A 739 66.49 -10.30 11.46
CA VAL A 739 67.27 -11.51 11.18
C VAL A 739 66.26 -12.67 10.91
N LYS A 740 66.50 -13.39 9.84
CA LYS A 740 65.65 -14.56 9.49
C LYS A 740 66.39 -15.85 9.79
N ARG A 741 65.69 -16.80 10.42
CA ARG A 741 66.23 -18.15 10.69
C ARG A 741 65.16 -19.18 10.38
N ASP A 742 65.58 -20.31 9.89
CA ASP A 742 64.65 -21.37 9.47
C ASP A 742 64.87 -22.63 10.34
N LEU A 743 63.82 -23.40 10.58
CA LEU A 743 63.84 -24.70 11.20
C LEU A 743 62.93 -25.63 10.41
N ALA A 744 63.40 -26.84 10.13
CA ALA A 744 62.55 -27.91 9.60
C ALA A 744 62.20 -28.84 10.79
N LEU A 745 60.92 -28.94 11.08
CA LEU A 745 60.43 -29.73 12.20
C LEU A 745 59.71 -30.99 11.74
N LEU A 746 60.07 -32.11 12.30
CA LEU A 746 59.32 -33.36 12.13
C LEU A 746 58.32 -33.42 13.29
N ILE A 747 57.05 -33.46 12.95
CA ILE A 747 55.95 -33.38 13.92
C ILE A 747 54.87 -34.42 13.59
N ASP A 748 54.02 -34.70 14.57
CA ASP A 748 52.82 -35.53 14.34
C ASP A 748 51.85 -34.79 13.38
N LYS A 749 51.15 -35.56 12.57
CA LYS A 749 50.20 -35.02 11.58
C LYS A 749 49.14 -34.12 12.22
N GLU A 750 48.76 -34.37 13.46
CA GLU A 750 47.72 -33.61 14.18
C GLU A 750 48.22 -32.25 14.67
N VAL A 751 49.55 -32.04 14.73
CA VAL A 751 50.10 -30.76 15.18
C VAL A 751 49.87 -29.71 14.12
N THR A 752 49.19 -28.63 14.46
CA THR A 752 48.85 -27.55 13.54
C THR A 752 49.93 -26.48 13.53
N PHE A 753 50.00 -25.73 12.42
CA PHE A 753 50.87 -24.57 12.36
C PHE A 753 50.49 -23.56 13.47
N SER A 754 49.17 -23.38 13.70
CA SER A 754 48.72 -22.48 14.74
C SER A 754 49.29 -22.84 16.14
N ALA A 755 49.32 -24.13 16.46
CA ALA A 755 49.89 -24.60 17.74
C ALA A 755 51.39 -24.28 17.80
N LEU A 756 52.13 -24.51 16.72
CA LEU A 756 53.56 -24.19 16.65
C LEU A 756 53.82 -22.71 16.79
N ARG A 757 53.00 -21.90 16.13
CA ARG A 757 53.08 -20.44 16.17
C ARG A 757 52.86 -19.92 17.60
N ASP A 758 51.86 -20.49 18.29
CA ASP A 758 51.53 -20.09 19.69
C ASP A 758 52.68 -20.46 20.62
N ILE A 759 53.28 -21.64 20.45
CA ILE A 759 54.46 -22.08 21.21
C ILE A 759 55.62 -21.09 20.97
N ALA A 760 55.87 -20.72 19.73
CA ALA A 760 56.95 -19.83 19.36
C ALA A 760 56.83 -18.45 20.02
N PHE A 761 55.65 -17.83 19.90
CA PHE A 761 55.43 -16.52 20.50
C PHE A 761 55.37 -16.56 22.02
N ALA A 762 55.02 -17.69 22.64
CA ALA A 762 55.07 -17.87 24.09
C ALA A 762 56.51 -18.02 24.54
N ALA A 763 57.32 -18.71 23.77
CA ALA A 763 58.72 -18.98 24.09
C ALA A 763 59.64 -17.75 23.90
N GLU A 764 59.42 -16.95 22.85
CA GLU A 764 60.25 -15.81 22.53
C GLU A 764 59.39 -14.55 22.33
N ARG A 765 58.98 -13.94 23.44
CA ARG A 765 58.07 -12.80 23.49
C ARG A 765 58.74 -11.47 23.07
N LYS A 766 60.02 -11.38 23.21
CA LYS A 766 60.73 -10.11 23.03
C LYS A 766 61.25 -9.92 21.61
N LEU A 767 61.92 -10.95 21.03
CA LEU A 767 62.61 -10.82 19.77
C LEU A 767 61.79 -11.32 18.57
N LEU A 768 60.86 -12.23 18.79
CA LEU A 768 60.12 -12.87 17.68
C LEU A 768 59.11 -11.92 17.10
N LYS A 769 59.27 -11.57 15.83
CA LYS A 769 58.36 -10.65 15.12
C LYS A 769 57.37 -11.41 14.26
N ARG A 770 57.79 -12.48 13.58
CA ARG A 770 56.95 -13.20 12.65
C ARG A 770 57.38 -14.66 12.55
N VAL A 771 56.39 -15.55 12.42
CA VAL A 771 56.59 -16.97 12.10
C VAL A 771 55.83 -17.24 10.84
N SER A 772 56.42 -17.93 9.89
CA SER A 772 55.74 -18.37 8.69
C SER A 772 56.10 -19.82 8.34
N LEU A 773 55.17 -20.48 7.70
CA LEU A 773 55.36 -21.83 7.19
C LEU A 773 55.61 -21.71 5.68
N PHE A 774 56.77 -22.15 5.22
CA PHE A 774 57.17 -21.98 3.84
C PHE A 774 57.33 -23.32 3.08
N ASP A 775 57.36 -24.45 3.77
CA ASP A 775 57.39 -25.76 3.11
C ASP A 775 56.69 -26.81 3.97
N VAL A 776 55.94 -27.69 3.33
CA VAL A 776 55.27 -28.83 3.96
C VAL A 776 55.65 -30.08 3.18
N TYR A 777 56.17 -31.09 3.87
CA TYR A 777 56.47 -32.36 3.24
C TYR A 777 55.72 -33.48 4.00
N GLU A 778 55.00 -34.29 3.25
CA GLU A 778 54.34 -35.48 3.67
C GLU A 778 54.68 -36.58 2.66
N GLY A 779 55.59 -37.42 2.96
CA GLY A 779 56.02 -38.43 1.98
C GLY A 779 56.64 -39.65 2.64
N ASP A 780 56.94 -40.62 1.81
CA ASP A 780 57.38 -41.93 2.21
C ASP A 780 58.75 -41.94 2.90
N LYS A 781 59.48 -40.86 2.84
CA LYS A 781 60.76 -40.72 3.51
C LYS A 781 60.62 -40.33 4.99
N LEU A 782 59.38 -40.15 5.48
CA LEU A 782 59.09 -39.79 6.85
C LEU A 782 58.51 -40.99 7.59
N PRO A 783 58.70 -41.10 8.92
CA PRO A 783 58.01 -42.10 9.75
C PRO A 783 56.50 -42.00 9.59
N GLU A 784 55.81 -43.14 9.70
CA GLU A 784 54.35 -43.15 9.64
C GLU A 784 53.75 -42.24 10.72
N GLY A 785 52.71 -41.46 10.35
CA GLY A 785 52.02 -40.52 11.24
C GLY A 785 52.72 -39.17 11.43
N LYS A 786 53.78 -38.94 10.70
CA LYS A 786 54.59 -37.72 10.79
C LYS A 786 54.48 -36.88 9.54
N LYS A 787 54.78 -35.60 9.69
CA LYS A 787 54.92 -34.60 8.59
C LYS A 787 56.11 -33.70 8.95
N SER A 788 56.60 -33.02 7.93
CA SER A 788 57.69 -32.06 8.13
C SER A 788 57.20 -30.68 7.77
N TYR A 789 57.31 -29.74 8.71
CA TYR A 789 57.04 -28.30 8.51
C TYR A 789 58.35 -27.53 8.53
N ALA A 790 58.59 -26.77 7.51
CA ALA A 790 59.71 -25.85 7.45
C ALA A 790 59.21 -24.43 7.83
N LEU A 791 59.62 -24.00 8.99
CA LEU A 791 59.23 -22.72 9.57
C LEU A 791 60.32 -21.68 9.43
N SER A 792 59.93 -20.45 9.16
CA SER A 792 60.81 -19.32 9.13
C SER A 792 60.45 -18.36 10.25
N PHE A 793 61.47 -17.95 11.03
CA PHE A 793 61.36 -17.05 12.16
C PHE A 793 62.05 -15.75 11.83
N VAL A 794 61.37 -14.62 12.00
CA VAL A 794 61.93 -13.29 11.86
C VAL A 794 62.13 -12.74 13.27
N LEU A 795 63.34 -12.44 13.61
CA LEU A 795 63.76 -11.88 14.90
C LEU A 795 64.15 -10.42 14.72
N GLU A 796 63.77 -9.58 15.68
CA GLU A 796 64.11 -8.15 15.69
C GLU A 796 64.20 -7.64 17.12
N ASP A 797 65.22 -6.84 17.42
CA ASP A 797 65.26 -6.09 18.68
C ASP A 797 65.13 -4.61 18.30
N LYS A 798 64.15 -3.94 18.82
CA LYS A 798 63.87 -2.52 18.53
C LYS A 798 64.88 -1.58 19.16
N THR A 799 65.70 -2.07 20.07
CA THR A 799 66.61 -1.26 20.85
C THR A 799 68.10 -1.42 20.47
N GLN A 800 68.41 -2.48 19.72
CA GLN A 800 69.80 -2.81 19.35
C GLN A 800 69.88 -3.76 18.18
N THR A 801 70.99 -3.83 17.53
CA THR A 801 71.29 -4.86 16.52
C THR A 801 71.48 -6.22 17.21
N LEU A 802 70.83 -7.25 16.66
CA LEU A 802 70.92 -8.61 17.23
C LEU A 802 72.36 -9.13 17.03
N THR A 803 72.91 -9.68 18.11
CA THR A 803 74.21 -10.40 18.07
C THR A 803 73.97 -11.87 17.76
N ASP A 804 74.97 -12.56 17.22
CA ASP A 804 74.90 -13.98 16.93
C ASP A 804 74.51 -14.81 18.19
N LYS A 805 75.00 -14.41 19.35
CA LYS A 805 74.69 -15.04 20.63
C LYS A 805 73.20 -14.90 20.97
N MET A 806 72.65 -13.73 20.78
CA MET A 806 71.20 -13.49 21.03
C MET A 806 70.32 -14.33 20.09
N ILE A 807 70.68 -14.40 18.80
CA ILE A 807 69.98 -15.20 17.81
C ILE A 807 70.06 -16.68 18.14
N GLU A 808 71.25 -17.19 18.53
CA GLU A 808 71.44 -18.61 18.88
C GLU A 808 70.66 -18.96 20.12
N GLN A 809 70.61 -18.10 21.14
CA GLN A 809 69.80 -18.32 22.34
C GLN A 809 68.30 -18.39 22.00
N ALA A 810 67.81 -17.47 21.19
CA ALA A 810 66.41 -17.44 20.79
C ALA A 810 66.02 -18.71 20.02
N MET A 811 66.88 -19.11 19.06
CA MET A 811 66.59 -20.29 18.24
C MET A 811 66.73 -21.56 19.07
N ALA A 812 67.65 -21.67 20.02
CA ALA A 812 67.78 -22.78 20.93
C ALA A 812 66.58 -22.91 21.86
N ASN A 813 66.04 -21.78 22.33
CA ASN A 813 64.83 -21.77 23.18
C ASN A 813 63.62 -22.19 22.39
N LEU A 814 63.49 -21.72 21.15
CA LEU A 814 62.38 -22.11 20.28
C LEU A 814 62.41 -23.62 20.00
N THR A 815 63.60 -24.14 19.67
CA THR A 815 63.78 -25.57 19.39
C THR A 815 63.40 -26.41 20.65
N ALA A 816 63.89 -26.01 21.81
CA ALA A 816 63.58 -26.73 23.04
C ALA A 816 62.07 -26.72 23.36
N GLN A 817 61.41 -25.64 23.15
CA GLN A 817 59.96 -25.55 23.42
C GLN A 817 59.15 -26.33 22.39
N PHE A 818 59.56 -26.36 21.13
CA PHE A 818 58.91 -27.21 20.14
C PHE A 818 59.05 -28.71 20.51
N GLU A 819 60.22 -29.11 20.94
CA GLU A 819 60.47 -30.47 21.33
C GLU A 819 59.63 -30.85 22.57
N ARG A 820 59.58 -29.97 23.56
CA ARG A 820 58.86 -30.24 24.80
C ARG A 820 57.34 -30.21 24.60
N LYS A 821 56.81 -29.20 23.94
CA LYS A 821 55.39 -28.97 23.90
C LYS A 821 54.67 -29.60 22.69
N ALA A 822 55.38 -29.79 21.61
CA ALA A 822 54.81 -30.36 20.36
C ALA A 822 55.37 -31.71 20.01
N GLY A 823 56.36 -32.22 20.76
CA GLY A 823 57.02 -33.47 20.42
C GLY A 823 57.78 -33.39 19.11
N ALA A 824 58.19 -32.20 18.68
CA ALA A 824 58.88 -31.95 17.42
C ALA A 824 60.35 -32.41 17.49
N GLN A 825 60.88 -32.81 16.33
CA GLN A 825 62.31 -33.11 16.16
C GLN A 825 62.84 -32.25 15.03
N VAL A 826 63.97 -31.63 15.22
CA VAL A 826 64.61 -30.83 14.18
C VAL A 826 65.17 -31.75 13.11
N ARG A 827 64.79 -31.54 11.86
CA ARG A 827 65.42 -32.29 10.73
C ARG A 827 66.67 -31.55 10.26
N ALA A 828 67.70 -32.32 10.03
CA ALA A 828 68.95 -31.77 9.50
C ALA A 828 68.83 -31.32 8.01
#